data_21229f13569b421862e050ac43033589
#
_entry.id   21229f13569b421862e050ac43033589
#
_cell.length_a   1.000
_cell.length_b   1.000
_cell.length_c   1.000
_cell.angle_alpha   90.00
_cell.angle_beta   90.00
_cell.angle_gamma   90.00
#
_symmetry.space_group_name_H-M   'P 1'
#
loop_
_entity.id
_entity.type
_entity.pdbx_description
1 polymer ?
#
loop_
_entity_poly.entity_id
_entity_poly.type
_entity_poly.pdbx_seq_one_letter_code
_entity_poly.pdbx_strand_id
1 'polypeptide(L)'
;MRWTRRLRLCAVGAVVASAVFSPSAARAAEPSANRLTGLVNPFIGTQNDGNTFPGAAVPFGMVQFSPDTGHNTGYDYTQKRIRGFSLVHLSGVGCAIGGDLPVLPTTGDVTETDDAKYAATFSHAHEQASPGYYRVGLDSGIRAELTATQRTAVQRYTFPATRKANVLLNAGQSLHKNVSSKVEILDDRTVRTEITGSGFCGPSRPYTVYTVTRFRRPFTAHGTWYQNSITRGATRSSGPGRNGAYVTFDTTKDRTVEATTGLSYVDAQGAAVNLRAAHVSSFDQPREAARRAWEERLGHVRVRGGNAILRTTFYSSLYRSFLAPNIGSDADGRYTGWDQRIHRATDFTYYQNWSLWDTYRTQCQLLSLLAPREARDMAISVLKIDEEGGWLPKWGYGTIETNVMSGDPVTPFLTHAYQQGLLKGYEERAYRALKKNADGVPPADTMYVGREANREYIANGFAPYIKDRPFSKPGDSDYHHGGSVTLEYALSDGMLAQMAGSLGHVADAARYAARSRNYRTILDPSTGFFRARDASGAFVGPADPARSEGFHEGTAWQYQWLVPQDLRGMVALIGGERAANNRLDSFFAYDRLLKDPARTAREVWVNGPYAYYNADKYNPQNEPDLTAPYTYLSTGQPWKTTDVVHAALTLYTDGPTGVTGNDDLGTMSAWNVLSSIGIFPVQPGYPTWGLTTPVFDRVDLVLDRAYYPRGGLTITAPGTSHTRRYIQGVRVQGTAYEHTYVTTDTLRRLGSLEFTVGARPSGWGTAPEAAPPALVAEQSAGK
;
A
#
# COMPACT_ATOMS: atom_id res chain seq x y z
N MET A 1 62.55 -63.54 46.01
CA MET A 1 63.35 -62.84 47.05
C MET A 1 62.71 -61.45 47.22
N ARG A 2 62.28 -61.16 48.49
CA ARG A 2 61.92 -59.85 49.08
C ARG A 2 60.82 -59.01 48.36
N TRP A 3 59.64 -59.04 48.72
CA TRP A 3 58.79 -58.36 49.69
C TRP A 3 59.11 -56.90 49.94
N THR A 4 58.12 -56.00 49.69
CA THR A 4 57.66 -54.96 50.61
C THR A 4 56.23 -54.50 50.23
N ARG A 5 55.34 -54.66 51.20
CA ARG A 5 53.97 -54.08 51.26
C ARG A 5 54.06 -52.57 51.46
N ARG A 6 53.19 -51.81 50.87
CA ARG A 6 52.75 -50.52 51.41
C ARG A 6 51.25 -50.41 51.42
N LEU A 7 50.77 -50.03 52.59
CA LEU A 7 49.37 -49.79 52.91
C LEU A 7 48.72 -48.71 52.02
N ARG A 8 47.47 -48.89 51.67
CA ARG A 8 46.61 -47.84 51.18
C ARG A 8 45.68 -47.33 52.28
N LEU A 9 45.81 -46.02 52.67
CA LEU A 9 44.83 -45.30 53.45
C LEU A 9 43.69 -44.86 52.53
N CYS A 10 42.45 -45.18 52.90
CA CYS A 10 41.24 -44.62 52.33
C CYS A 10 41.01 -43.25 52.94
N ALA A 11 41.04 -42.19 52.10
CA ALA A 11 40.49 -40.87 52.48
C ALA A 11 39.16 -40.70 51.79
N VAL A 12 38.08 -40.55 52.60
CA VAL A 12 36.76 -40.16 52.13
C VAL A 12 36.75 -38.66 51.87
N GLY A 13 36.72 -38.28 50.61
CA GLY A 13 36.56 -36.89 50.18
C GLY A 13 35.12 -36.58 49.85
N ALA A 14 34.50 -35.71 50.63
CA ALA A 14 33.18 -35.17 50.34
C ALA A 14 33.25 -34.22 49.09
N VAL A 15 32.55 -34.58 48.01
CA VAL A 15 32.42 -33.74 46.83
C VAL A 15 31.30 -32.74 47.09
N VAL A 16 31.66 -31.47 47.37
CA VAL A 16 30.75 -30.31 47.32
C VAL A 16 30.62 -29.93 45.87
N ALA A 17 29.44 -30.20 45.28
CA ALA A 17 29.10 -29.73 43.92
C ALA A 17 28.76 -28.24 43.98
N SER A 18 29.73 -27.38 43.62
CA SER A 18 29.50 -25.96 43.36
C SER A 18 28.83 -25.83 42.00
N ALA A 19 27.53 -25.55 41.99
CA ALA A 19 26.82 -25.16 40.75
C ALA A 19 27.34 -23.78 40.27
N VAL A 20 28.18 -23.78 39.27
CA VAL A 20 28.59 -22.59 38.53
C VAL A 20 27.42 -22.12 37.68
N PHE A 21 26.65 -21.14 38.13
CA PHE A 21 25.75 -20.38 37.32
C PHE A 21 26.60 -19.57 36.32
N SER A 22 26.69 -20.05 35.07
CA SER A 22 27.17 -19.24 33.96
C SER A 22 26.15 -18.13 33.68
N PRO A 23 26.49 -16.84 33.75
CA PRO A 23 25.58 -15.79 33.32
C PRO A 23 25.35 -15.98 31.82
N SER A 24 24.07 -16.16 31.44
CA SER A 24 23.63 -16.10 30.06
C SER A 24 24.17 -14.81 29.46
N ALA A 25 25.13 -14.91 28.56
CA ALA A 25 25.65 -13.76 27.84
C ALA A 25 24.49 -13.10 27.10
N ALA A 26 24.05 -11.94 27.57
CA ALA A 26 23.15 -11.09 26.86
C ALA A 26 23.77 -10.87 25.46
N ARG A 27 23.08 -11.39 24.43
CA ARG A 27 23.49 -11.24 23.04
C ARG A 27 23.63 -9.74 22.80
N ALA A 28 24.86 -9.27 22.61
CA ALA A 28 25.14 -7.86 22.37
C ALA A 28 24.26 -7.41 21.19
N ALA A 29 23.55 -6.29 21.38
CA ALA A 29 22.74 -5.70 20.32
C ALA A 29 23.67 -5.43 19.13
N GLU A 30 23.32 -5.96 17.94
CA GLU A 30 24.06 -5.66 16.72
C GLU A 30 24.22 -4.14 16.54
N PRO A 31 25.37 -3.66 16.05
CA PRO A 31 25.57 -2.24 15.78
C PRO A 31 24.47 -1.73 14.84
N SER A 32 23.95 -0.53 15.07
CA SER A 32 22.83 0.08 14.33
C SER A 32 23.07 0.14 12.80
N ALA A 33 24.31 0.19 12.37
CA ALA A 33 24.72 0.20 10.95
C ALA A 33 24.41 -1.08 10.16
N ASN A 34 24.12 -2.22 10.83
CA ASN A 34 23.85 -3.50 10.17
C ASN A 34 22.35 -3.87 10.17
N ARG A 35 21.48 -2.99 10.67
CA ARG A 35 20.03 -3.26 10.76
C ARG A 35 19.31 -2.75 9.52
N LEU A 36 18.38 -3.54 8.96
CA LEU A 36 17.58 -3.15 7.80
C LEU A 36 16.67 -1.96 8.11
N THR A 37 16.17 -1.88 9.34
CA THR A 37 15.39 -0.71 9.82
C THR A 37 16.21 0.59 9.78
N GLY A 38 17.54 0.52 9.83
CA GLY A 38 18.44 1.68 9.68
C GLY A 38 18.60 2.16 8.24
N LEU A 39 18.17 1.36 7.25
CA LEU A 39 18.16 1.74 5.83
C LEU A 39 16.85 2.43 5.40
N VAL A 40 15.82 2.40 6.24
CA VAL A 40 14.52 3.03 5.94
C VAL A 40 14.53 4.49 6.34
N ASN A 41 14.16 5.35 5.41
CA ASN A 41 13.88 6.77 5.66
C ASN A 41 12.38 7.04 5.49
N PRO A 42 11.59 7.14 6.61
CA PRO A 42 10.16 7.40 6.53
C PRO A 42 9.79 8.79 5.97
N PHE A 43 10.74 9.72 5.87
CA PHE A 43 10.49 11.05 5.28
C PHE A 43 10.44 11.03 3.74
N ILE A 44 10.86 9.96 3.06
CA ILE A 44 10.74 9.85 1.61
C ILE A 44 9.26 9.92 1.21
N GLY A 45 8.92 10.83 0.30
CA GLY A 45 7.55 11.04 -0.19
C GLY A 45 6.69 11.95 0.67
N THR A 46 7.24 12.59 1.71
CA THR A 46 6.50 13.50 2.61
C THR A 46 6.46 14.95 2.11
N GLN A 47 6.96 15.20 0.90
CA GLN A 47 6.90 16.49 0.24
C GLN A 47 6.44 16.30 -1.21
N ASN A 48 5.80 17.30 -1.79
CA ASN A 48 5.10 17.24 -3.07
C ASN A 48 3.97 16.21 -3.03
N ASP A 49 3.85 15.38 -4.07
CA ASP A 49 2.69 14.54 -4.33
C ASP A 49 2.81 13.11 -3.77
N GLY A 50 3.91 12.77 -3.07
CA GLY A 50 4.09 11.43 -2.49
C GLY A 50 3.09 11.10 -1.38
N ASN A 51 2.60 12.14 -0.68
CA ASN A 51 1.55 12.06 0.35
C ASN A 51 1.78 11.00 1.43
N THR A 52 3.05 10.69 1.74
CA THR A 52 3.41 9.73 2.78
C THR A 52 3.49 10.42 4.15
N PHE A 53 3.57 9.64 5.21
CA PHE A 53 3.69 10.14 6.58
C PHE A 53 4.93 9.55 7.28
N PRO A 54 5.61 10.31 8.18
CA PRO A 54 6.81 9.85 8.87
C PRO A 54 6.53 9.16 10.21
N GLY A 55 5.27 9.07 10.64
CA GLY A 55 4.88 8.63 11.97
C GLY A 55 5.09 7.14 12.24
N ALA A 56 4.83 6.76 13.48
CA ALA A 56 5.02 5.40 13.96
C ALA A 56 3.88 4.47 13.55
N ALA A 57 4.21 3.36 12.89
CA ALA A 57 3.30 2.28 12.56
C ALA A 57 4.01 0.93 12.73
N VAL A 58 3.27 -0.17 12.81
CA VAL A 58 3.77 -1.54 12.66
C VAL A 58 3.22 -2.14 11.36
N PRO A 59 3.81 -3.23 10.81
CA PRO A 59 3.29 -3.83 9.59
C PRO A 59 1.78 -4.09 9.68
N PHE A 60 1.02 -3.55 8.73
CA PHE A 60 -0.45 -3.67 8.61
C PHE A 60 -1.25 -3.21 9.85
N GLY A 61 -0.64 -2.46 10.77
CA GLY A 61 -1.30 -2.03 12.01
C GLY A 61 -2.55 -1.19 11.78
N MET A 62 -3.50 -1.26 12.70
CA MET A 62 -4.69 -0.40 12.74
C MET A 62 -4.32 1.07 12.99
N VAL A 63 -3.16 1.33 13.60
CA VAL A 63 -2.69 2.65 14.04
C VAL A 63 -1.49 3.09 13.21
N GLN A 64 -1.56 4.31 12.68
CA GLN A 64 -0.48 5.07 12.05
C GLN A 64 -0.37 6.41 12.77
N PHE A 65 0.41 6.43 13.86
CA PHE A 65 0.50 7.57 14.77
C PHE A 65 1.53 8.59 14.29
N SER A 66 1.05 9.67 13.67
CA SER A 66 1.88 10.63 12.91
C SER A 66 1.54 12.09 13.25
N PRO A 67 2.51 13.03 13.10
CA PRO A 67 2.21 14.45 13.18
C PRO A 67 1.32 14.91 12.00
N ASP A 68 0.43 15.87 12.31
CA ASP A 68 -0.35 16.65 11.35
C ASP A 68 0.19 18.06 11.27
N THR A 69 0.56 18.51 10.09
CA THR A 69 1.10 19.87 9.85
C THR A 69 0.08 20.81 9.21
N GLY A 70 -1.14 20.32 8.95
CA GLY A 70 -2.21 21.06 8.29
C GLY A 70 -2.31 20.80 6.79
N HIS A 71 -1.55 19.82 6.28
CA HIS A 71 -1.73 19.29 4.94
C HIS A 71 -2.99 18.40 4.88
N ASN A 72 -3.61 18.29 3.69
CA ASN A 72 -4.82 17.50 3.50
C ASN A 72 -4.65 15.99 3.79
N THR A 73 -3.45 15.46 3.67
CA THR A 73 -3.11 14.06 3.99
C THR A 73 -2.38 13.91 5.33
N GLY A 74 -2.34 14.97 6.15
CA GLY A 74 -1.74 15.02 7.47
C GLY A 74 -0.42 15.77 7.49
N TYR A 75 0.66 15.16 7.02
CA TYR A 75 2.02 15.71 7.11
C TYR A 75 2.55 16.21 5.76
N ASP A 76 3.20 17.37 5.79
CA ASP A 76 4.03 17.89 4.69
C ASP A 76 5.37 18.39 5.25
N TYR A 77 6.48 17.93 4.66
CA TYR A 77 7.84 18.25 5.12
C TYR A 77 8.19 19.74 4.99
N THR A 78 7.52 20.51 4.15
CA THR A 78 7.78 21.95 4.04
C THR A 78 7.22 22.77 5.20
N GLN A 79 6.29 22.18 5.97
CA GLN A 79 5.61 22.84 7.07
C GLN A 79 6.46 22.80 8.36
N LYS A 80 6.32 23.81 9.20
CA LYS A 80 7.10 23.98 10.45
C LYS A 80 6.21 24.09 11.68
N ARG A 81 4.94 23.67 11.60
CA ARG A 81 3.98 23.70 12.69
C ARG A 81 3.22 22.39 12.75
N ILE A 82 3.20 21.77 13.94
CA ILE A 82 2.42 20.56 14.22
C ILE A 82 1.14 20.98 14.91
N ARG A 83 -0.02 20.61 14.34
CA ARG A 83 -1.37 20.84 14.91
C ARG A 83 -1.74 19.79 15.94
N GLY A 84 -1.15 18.61 15.82
CA GLY A 84 -1.32 17.47 16.71
C GLY A 84 -0.66 16.23 16.16
N PHE A 85 -0.74 15.14 16.92
CA PHE A 85 -0.35 13.80 16.50
C PHE A 85 -1.63 12.96 16.44
N SER A 86 -2.07 12.58 15.24
CA SER A 86 -3.31 11.81 15.07
C SER A 86 -3.07 10.33 14.82
N LEU A 87 -4.12 9.51 14.99
CA LEU A 87 -4.01 8.06 15.14
C LEU A 87 -4.00 7.29 13.83
N VAL A 88 -4.58 7.86 12.76
CA VAL A 88 -4.80 7.14 11.50
C VAL A 88 -4.38 7.99 10.31
N HIS A 89 -3.45 7.44 9.51
CA HIS A 89 -3.00 8.01 8.25
C HIS A 89 -2.95 6.93 7.17
N LEU A 90 -3.21 7.30 5.93
CA LEU A 90 -2.98 6.44 4.78
C LEU A 90 -1.75 6.93 4.00
N SER A 91 -0.88 6.01 3.59
CA SER A 91 0.33 6.36 2.84
C SER A 91 0.02 6.62 1.39
N GLY A 92 0.15 7.86 0.94
CA GLY A 92 0.09 8.21 -0.47
C GLY A 92 -1.29 8.40 -1.07
N VAL A 93 -2.33 8.64 -0.27
CA VAL A 93 -3.65 8.95 -0.83
C VAL A 93 -3.72 10.40 -1.34
N GLY A 94 -4.42 10.63 -2.44
CA GLY A 94 -4.59 11.96 -3.03
C GLY A 94 -5.52 12.89 -2.26
N CYS A 95 -6.42 12.35 -1.44
CA CYS A 95 -7.45 13.09 -0.74
C CYS A 95 -7.40 12.90 0.77
N ALA A 96 -7.93 13.88 1.50
CA ALA A 96 -7.96 13.85 2.96
C ALA A 96 -8.94 12.80 3.51
N ILE A 97 -8.47 11.95 4.44
CA ILE A 97 -9.27 11.01 5.22
C ILE A 97 -8.50 10.59 6.48
N GLY A 98 -9.19 10.18 7.54
CA GLY A 98 -8.56 9.83 8.82
C GLY A 98 -8.10 11.06 9.59
N GLY A 99 -6.93 11.00 10.24
CA GLY A 99 -6.41 12.07 11.07
C GLY A 99 -7.23 12.30 12.34
N ASP A 100 -7.86 11.25 12.82
CA ASP A 100 -8.75 11.34 13.99
C ASP A 100 -7.97 11.44 15.28
N LEU A 101 -8.50 12.24 16.22
CA LEU A 101 -7.94 12.50 17.54
C LEU A 101 -6.50 13.04 17.50
N PRO A 102 -6.21 14.21 16.92
CA PRO A 102 -4.92 14.86 17.12
C PRO A 102 -4.67 15.17 18.60
N VAL A 103 -3.55 14.70 19.13
CA VAL A 103 -3.11 14.92 20.51
C VAL A 103 -1.91 15.85 20.50
N LEU A 104 -1.94 16.94 21.29
CA LEU A 104 -0.83 17.89 21.33
C LEU A 104 -0.42 18.21 22.79
N PRO A 105 0.89 18.04 23.17
CA PRO A 105 1.39 18.51 24.44
C PRO A 105 1.66 20.03 24.39
N THR A 106 1.21 20.74 25.45
CA THR A 106 1.39 22.19 25.59
C THR A 106 1.77 22.57 27.01
N THR A 107 2.19 23.82 27.26
CA THR A 107 2.44 24.37 28.61
C THR A 107 1.66 25.66 28.82
N GLY A 108 1.37 26.00 30.07
CA GLY A 108 0.63 27.21 30.40
C GLY A 108 -0.88 26.97 30.54
N ASP A 109 -1.66 28.04 30.57
CA ASP A 109 -3.12 27.96 30.61
C ASP A 109 -3.68 27.54 29.22
N VAL A 110 -4.65 26.65 29.23
CA VAL A 110 -5.38 26.28 27.97
C VAL A 110 -6.43 27.37 27.73
N THR A 111 -6.23 28.17 26.69
CA THR A 111 -7.06 29.33 26.35
C THR A 111 -7.53 29.32 24.89
N GLU A 112 -7.01 28.42 24.08
CA GLU A 112 -7.30 28.32 22.64
C GLU A 112 -7.84 26.92 22.31
N THR A 113 -8.81 26.87 21.41
CA THR A 113 -9.46 25.62 20.95
C THR A 113 -9.26 25.36 19.45
N ASP A 114 -8.71 26.36 18.74
CA ASP A 114 -8.40 26.29 17.30
C ASP A 114 -7.01 25.66 17.11
N ASP A 115 -6.96 24.48 16.48
CA ASP A 115 -5.72 23.74 16.28
C ASP A 115 -4.69 24.50 15.44
N ALA A 116 -5.13 25.32 14.48
CA ALA A 116 -4.23 26.17 13.71
C ALA A 116 -3.54 27.25 14.56
N LYS A 117 -4.22 27.72 15.63
CA LYS A 117 -3.68 28.74 16.53
C LYS A 117 -2.80 28.16 17.62
N TYR A 118 -3.20 27.04 18.25
CA TYR A 118 -2.36 26.40 19.26
C TYR A 118 -1.26 25.49 18.70
N ALA A 119 -1.17 25.34 17.35
CA ALA A 119 -0.15 24.52 16.71
C ALA A 119 1.28 24.87 17.19
N ALA A 120 2.06 23.84 17.49
CA ALA A 120 3.41 23.97 17.99
C ALA A 120 4.43 24.09 16.85
N THR A 121 5.36 25.05 16.96
CA THR A 121 6.48 25.20 16.01
C THR A 121 7.59 24.20 16.30
N PHE A 122 8.32 23.80 15.26
CA PHE A 122 9.45 22.88 15.34
C PHE A 122 10.45 23.09 14.20
N SER A 123 11.60 22.46 14.31
CA SER A 123 12.63 22.38 13.27
C SER A 123 12.90 20.92 12.91
N HIS A 124 13.07 20.62 11.60
CA HIS A 124 13.49 19.30 11.14
C HIS A 124 14.86 18.84 11.69
N ALA A 125 15.71 19.79 12.14
CA ALA A 125 16.94 19.44 12.85
C ALA A 125 16.70 18.71 14.19
N HIS A 126 15.49 18.85 14.75
CA HIS A 126 15.08 18.21 16.00
C HIS A 126 14.05 17.10 15.78
N GLU A 127 13.85 16.67 14.52
CA GLU A 127 12.90 15.64 14.11
C GLU A 127 13.62 14.35 13.71
N GLN A 128 13.07 13.22 14.05
CA GLN A 128 13.60 11.91 13.71
C GLN A 128 12.48 10.90 13.51
N ALA A 129 12.57 10.11 12.44
CA ALA A 129 11.69 8.98 12.17
C ALA A 129 12.48 7.72 11.86
N SER A 130 11.91 6.57 12.22
CA SER A 130 12.37 5.24 11.84
C SER A 130 11.18 4.28 11.91
N PRO A 131 11.24 3.09 11.28
CA PRO A 131 10.14 2.14 11.35
C PRO A 131 9.67 1.87 12.79
N GLY A 132 8.41 2.21 13.07
CA GLY A 132 7.78 2.05 14.39
C GLY A 132 8.09 3.14 15.42
N TYR A 133 8.77 4.21 15.03
CA TYR A 133 9.11 5.29 15.95
C TYR A 133 9.22 6.66 15.27
N TYR A 134 8.67 7.67 15.95
CA TYR A 134 8.82 9.07 15.58
C TYR A 134 9.17 9.91 16.81
N ARG A 135 9.99 10.95 16.62
CA ARG A 135 10.36 11.91 17.68
C ARG A 135 10.50 13.31 17.10
N VAL A 136 10.06 14.30 17.88
CA VAL A 136 10.29 15.72 17.59
C VAL A 136 10.52 16.53 18.87
N GLY A 137 11.43 17.50 18.80
CA GLY A 137 11.58 18.57 19.78
C GLY A 137 10.80 19.80 19.30
N LEU A 138 9.82 20.21 20.10
CA LEU A 138 9.04 21.43 19.86
C LEU A 138 9.78 22.65 20.39
N ASP A 139 9.60 23.82 19.76
CA ASP A 139 10.26 25.08 20.19
C ASP A 139 9.86 25.52 21.60
N SER A 140 8.72 25.01 22.10
CA SER A 140 8.30 25.17 23.49
C SER A 140 9.18 24.44 24.54
N GLY A 141 10.18 23.67 24.08
CA GLY A 141 11.04 22.82 24.91
C GLY A 141 10.42 21.47 25.25
N ILE A 142 9.27 21.13 24.72
CA ILE A 142 8.66 19.81 24.89
C ILE A 142 9.26 18.86 23.84
N ARG A 143 9.60 17.62 24.26
CA ARG A 143 9.94 16.52 23.37
C ARG A 143 8.78 15.55 23.31
N ALA A 144 8.27 15.29 22.10
CA ALA A 144 7.28 14.27 21.81
C ALA A 144 7.95 13.04 21.18
N GLU A 145 7.58 11.84 21.65
CA GLU A 145 8.02 10.54 21.16
C GLU A 145 6.80 9.65 20.96
N LEU A 146 6.69 9.03 19.78
CA LEU A 146 5.56 8.21 19.37
C LEU A 146 6.03 6.81 18.97
N THR A 147 5.24 5.81 19.33
CA THR A 147 5.37 4.43 18.84
C THR A 147 3.98 3.80 18.74
N ALA A 148 3.87 2.63 18.14
CA ALA A 148 2.60 1.94 17.96
C ALA A 148 2.73 0.43 18.21
N THR A 149 1.62 -0.19 18.55
CA THR A 149 1.36 -1.62 18.40
C THR A 149 0.36 -1.84 17.27
N GLN A 150 -0.11 -3.06 17.07
CA GLN A 150 -1.11 -3.33 16.04
C GLN A 150 -2.41 -2.50 16.20
N ARG A 151 -2.81 -2.18 17.44
CA ARG A 151 -4.12 -1.54 17.73
C ARG A 151 -4.02 -0.41 18.76
N THR A 152 -2.81 -0.02 19.16
CA THR A 152 -2.64 1.08 20.12
C THR A 152 -1.55 2.05 19.70
N ALA A 153 -1.81 3.32 19.91
CA ALA A 153 -0.80 4.38 19.89
C ALA A 153 -0.17 4.51 21.28
N VAL A 154 1.14 4.69 21.34
CA VAL A 154 1.86 4.89 22.61
C VAL A 154 2.71 6.15 22.49
N GLN A 155 2.58 7.04 23.46
CA GLN A 155 3.19 8.35 23.44
C GLN A 155 3.93 8.66 24.72
N ARG A 156 5.05 9.35 24.60
CA ARG A 156 5.85 9.88 25.69
C ARG A 156 6.16 11.35 25.44
N TYR A 157 5.79 12.20 26.37
CA TYR A 157 6.10 13.61 26.34
C TYR A 157 7.06 13.96 27.49
N THR A 158 8.18 14.63 27.14
CA THR A 158 9.09 15.20 28.17
C THR A 158 8.91 16.71 28.17
N PHE A 159 8.41 17.25 29.28
CA PHE A 159 8.09 18.66 29.45
C PHE A 159 9.22 19.43 30.11
N PRO A 160 9.28 20.76 29.97
CA PRO A 160 9.93 21.64 30.95
C PRO A 160 9.33 21.46 32.35
N ALA A 161 10.06 21.84 33.40
CA ALA A 161 9.52 21.85 34.77
C ALA A 161 8.41 22.90 34.87
N THR A 162 7.16 22.46 35.08
CA THR A 162 5.99 23.34 35.19
C THR A 162 4.84 22.61 35.91
N ARG A 163 3.97 23.38 36.55
CA ARG A 163 2.70 22.86 37.13
C ARG A 163 1.56 22.83 36.07
N LYS A 164 1.81 23.33 34.88
CA LYS A 164 0.82 23.46 33.78
C LYS A 164 1.32 22.77 32.53
N ALA A 165 1.72 21.52 32.65
CA ALA A 165 2.00 20.64 31.48
C ALA A 165 0.68 20.02 31.03
N ASN A 166 0.19 20.36 29.84
CA ASN A 166 -1.09 19.88 29.34
C ASN A 166 -0.92 18.90 28.19
N VAL A 167 -1.86 17.98 28.06
CA VAL A 167 -2.08 17.16 26.86
C VAL A 167 -3.49 17.48 26.36
N LEU A 168 -3.57 18.05 25.16
CA LEU A 168 -4.81 18.35 24.47
C LEU A 168 -5.22 17.12 23.65
N LEU A 169 -6.48 16.68 23.76
CA LEU A 169 -7.10 15.59 22.96
C LEU A 169 -8.22 16.21 22.12
N ASN A 170 -7.96 16.47 20.87
CA ASN A 170 -8.89 17.15 19.96
C ASN A 170 -9.77 16.14 19.25
N ALA A 171 -10.91 15.79 19.81
CA ALA A 171 -11.88 14.87 19.22
C ALA A 171 -12.71 15.51 18.09
N GLY A 172 -12.71 16.83 17.99
CA GLY A 172 -13.44 17.58 16.97
C GLY A 172 -12.69 17.73 15.64
N GLN A 173 -11.55 17.05 15.46
CA GLN A 173 -10.70 17.16 14.28
C GLN A 173 -10.54 15.81 13.59
N SER A 174 -10.72 15.84 12.28
CA SER A 174 -10.35 14.81 11.29
C SER A 174 -9.76 15.53 10.07
N LEU A 175 -8.96 14.86 9.25
CA LEU A 175 -8.29 15.51 8.11
C LEU A 175 -9.27 16.09 7.09
N HIS A 176 -10.41 15.45 6.84
CA HIS A 176 -11.44 15.98 5.95
C HIS A 176 -12.55 16.70 6.75
N LYS A 177 -13.52 15.97 7.26
CA LYS A 177 -14.69 16.53 7.95
C LYS A 177 -15.01 15.76 9.22
N ASN A 178 -15.07 16.47 10.35
CA ASN A 178 -15.65 15.97 11.56
C ASN A 178 -17.18 16.19 11.53
N VAL A 179 -17.96 15.12 11.64
CA VAL A 179 -19.42 15.15 11.65
C VAL A 179 -19.94 15.36 13.07
N SER A 180 -19.35 14.62 14.02
CA SER A 180 -19.65 14.74 15.43
C SER A 180 -18.56 14.08 16.27
N SER A 181 -18.47 14.45 17.53
CA SER A 181 -17.61 13.77 18.48
C SER A 181 -18.17 13.82 19.90
N LYS A 182 -17.71 12.87 20.72
CA LYS A 182 -17.99 12.82 22.15
C LYS A 182 -16.66 12.62 22.89
N VAL A 183 -16.51 13.33 24.01
CA VAL A 183 -15.37 13.19 24.92
C VAL A 183 -15.90 12.93 26.32
N GLU A 184 -15.29 11.99 27.02
CA GLU A 184 -15.61 11.67 28.41
C GLU A 184 -14.32 11.37 29.21
N ILE A 185 -14.10 12.09 30.27
CA ILE A 185 -13.04 11.84 31.26
C ILE A 185 -13.64 10.90 32.29
N LEU A 186 -13.14 9.66 32.33
CA LEU A 186 -13.74 8.57 33.15
C LEU A 186 -13.21 8.55 34.56
N ASP A 187 -11.94 8.88 34.76
CA ASP A 187 -11.24 8.94 36.01
C ASP A 187 -10.02 9.87 35.90
N ASP A 188 -9.14 9.91 36.87
CA ASP A 188 -7.96 10.79 36.92
C ASP A 188 -6.82 10.37 35.97
N ARG A 189 -7.02 9.33 35.15
CA ARG A 189 -6.03 8.81 34.20
C ARG A 189 -6.62 8.47 32.83
N THR A 190 -7.94 8.44 32.64
CA THR A 190 -8.58 7.82 31.51
C THR A 190 -9.52 8.78 30.80
N VAL A 191 -9.33 8.94 29.49
CA VAL A 191 -10.20 9.71 28.60
C VAL A 191 -10.73 8.78 27.48
N ARG A 192 -12.02 8.83 27.23
CA ARG A 192 -12.69 8.11 26.15
C ARG A 192 -13.18 9.10 25.10
N THR A 193 -13.05 8.75 23.83
CA THR A 193 -13.63 9.53 22.72
C THR A 193 -14.37 8.65 21.72
N GLU A 194 -15.37 9.26 21.08
CA GLU A 194 -16.07 8.75 19.92
C GLU A 194 -16.01 9.85 18.87
N ILE A 195 -15.53 9.53 17.66
CA ILE A 195 -15.29 10.51 16.60
C ILE A 195 -15.90 9.97 15.32
N THR A 196 -16.81 10.75 14.73
CA THR A 196 -17.43 10.43 13.45
C THR A 196 -16.88 11.40 12.40
N GLY A 197 -16.10 10.86 11.48
CA GLY A 197 -15.56 11.56 10.33
C GLY A 197 -16.31 11.22 9.05
N SER A 198 -16.10 11.99 7.98
CA SER A 198 -16.62 11.71 6.64
C SER A 198 -15.81 12.42 5.57
N GLY A 199 -16.06 12.04 4.28
CA GLY A 199 -15.45 12.66 3.12
C GLY A 199 -14.17 11.98 2.67
N PHE A 200 -14.03 11.80 1.35
CA PHE A 200 -12.81 11.41 0.64
C PHE A 200 -12.99 11.80 -0.82
N CYS A 201 -12.14 12.69 -1.35
CA CYS A 201 -12.28 13.29 -2.69
C CYS A 201 -13.67 13.89 -2.97
N GLY A 202 -14.45 14.12 -1.94
CA GLY A 202 -15.83 14.62 -2.01
C GLY A 202 -16.68 14.12 -0.83
N PRO A 203 -17.99 14.26 -0.90
CA PRO A 203 -18.89 13.71 0.11
C PRO A 203 -18.78 12.18 0.19
N SER A 204 -18.75 11.61 1.39
CA SER A 204 -18.86 10.16 1.62
C SER A 204 -19.79 9.86 2.79
N ARG A 205 -20.15 8.59 2.96
CA ARG A 205 -20.81 8.13 4.19
C ARG A 205 -19.89 8.39 5.39
N PRO A 206 -20.44 8.62 6.58
CA PRO A 206 -19.65 8.75 7.78
C PRO A 206 -19.10 7.39 8.25
N TYR A 207 -17.91 7.42 8.86
CA TYR A 207 -17.31 6.34 9.63
C TYR A 207 -17.12 6.79 11.08
N THR A 208 -17.04 5.85 12.03
CA THR A 208 -16.82 6.19 13.44
C THR A 208 -15.63 5.43 13.99
N VAL A 209 -14.77 6.15 14.74
CA VAL A 209 -13.68 5.59 15.52
C VAL A 209 -13.89 5.84 16.99
N TYR A 210 -13.54 4.86 17.81
CA TYR A 210 -13.63 4.89 19.26
C TYR A 210 -12.24 4.78 19.85
N THR A 211 -11.93 5.60 20.86
CA THR A 211 -10.65 5.52 21.55
C THR A 211 -10.79 5.50 23.08
N VAL A 212 -9.82 4.85 23.72
CA VAL A 212 -9.60 4.93 25.18
C VAL A 212 -8.13 5.24 25.42
N THR A 213 -7.86 6.45 25.88
CA THR A 213 -6.52 6.92 26.24
C THR A 213 -6.31 6.79 27.74
N ARG A 214 -5.27 6.06 28.16
CA ARG A 214 -4.89 5.90 29.56
C ARG A 214 -3.49 6.46 29.81
N PHE A 215 -3.40 7.42 30.73
CA PHE A 215 -2.16 8.00 31.24
C PHE A 215 -1.57 7.13 32.37
N ARG A 216 -0.26 7.00 32.39
CA ARG A 216 0.42 6.18 33.42
C ARG A 216 0.35 6.77 34.82
N ARG A 217 0.26 8.08 34.94
CA ARG A 217 0.08 8.79 36.22
C ARG A 217 -1.19 9.64 36.18
N PRO A 218 -1.76 9.96 37.38
CA PRO A 218 -2.94 10.82 37.46
C PRO A 218 -2.62 12.23 36.96
N PHE A 219 -3.56 12.86 36.29
CA PHE A 219 -3.53 14.30 36.02
C PHE A 219 -4.04 15.09 37.24
N THR A 220 -3.53 16.30 37.38
CA THR A 220 -3.84 17.20 38.55
C THR A 220 -5.01 18.12 38.30
N ALA A 221 -5.35 18.35 37.00
CA ALA A 221 -6.50 19.12 36.57
C ALA A 221 -6.94 18.66 35.18
N HIS A 222 -8.16 18.99 34.83
CA HIS A 222 -8.75 18.65 33.51
C HIS A 222 -9.86 19.65 33.14
N GLY A 223 -10.32 19.56 31.93
CA GLY A 223 -11.48 20.23 31.41
C GLY A 223 -11.80 19.79 29.97
N THR A 224 -12.90 20.29 29.49
CA THR A 224 -13.33 20.06 28.10
C THR A 224 -13.54 21.37 27.37
N TRP A 225 -13.60 21.34 26.06
CA TRP A 225 -14.05 22.46 25.26
C TRP A 225 -15.10 22.04 24.25
N TYR A 226 -15.95 22.99 23.91
CA TYR A 226 -16.87 22.90 22.79
C TYR A 226 -16.91 24.24 22.07
N GLN A 227 -16.68 24.23 20.77
CA GLN A 227 -16.45 25.43 19.96
C GLN A 227 -15.32 26.29 20.56
N ASN A 228 -15.57 27.53 20.90
CA ASN A 228 -14.61 28.47 21.50
C ASN A 228 -14.68 28.51 23.05
N SER A 229 -15.53 27.68 23.68
CA SER A 229 -15.77 27.70 25.11
C SER A 229 -15.03 26.57 25.81
N ILE A 230 -14.18 26.92 26.78
CA ILE A 230 -13.43 25.98 27.62
C ILE A 230 -14.09 25.91 28.99
N THR A 231 -14.45 24.71 29.45
CA THR A 231 -15.06 24.48 30.75
C THR A 231 -14.10 23.69 31.63
N ARG A 232 -13.50 24.37 32.58
CA ARG A 232 -12.56 23.78 33.57
C ARG A 232 -13.30 22.82 34.49
N GLY A 233 -12.72 21.65 34.77
CA GLY A 233 -13.29 20.62 35.63
C GLY A 233 -14.44 19.84 34.98
N ALA A 234 -14.88 20.20 33.81
CA ALA A 234 -15.88 19.42 33.07
C ALA A 234 -15.30 18.08 32.60
N THR A 235 -16.11 17.03 32.70
CA THR A 235 -15.74 15.65 32.34
C THR A 235 -16.38 15.17 31.02
N ARG A 236 -17.29 15.95 30.42
CA ARG A 236 -18.00 15.58 29.21
C ARG A 236 -18.15 16.75 28.26
N SER A 237 -18.05 16.47 26.98
CA SER A 237 -18.36 17.38 25.90
C SER A 237 -18.80 16.59 24.66
N SER A 238 -19.72 17.12 23.86
CA SER A 238 -20.19 16.48 22.62
C SER A 238 -20.75 17.48 21.64
N GLY A 239 -20.63 17.19 20.34
CA GLY A 239 -21.19 17.97 19.24
C GLY A 239 -20.32 17.96 18.01
N PRO A 240 -20.78 18.62 16.92
CA PRO A 240 -20.00 18.78 15.70
C PRO A 240 -18.95 19.89 15.83
N GLY A 241 -17.86 19.76 15.06
CA GLY A 241 -16.79 20.76 14.97
C GLY A 241 -15.86 20.71 16.21
N ARG A 242 -15.34 21.87 16.62
CA ARG A 242 -14.32 21.97 17.70
C ARG A 242 -14.81 21.38 19.00
N ASN A 243 -14.29 20.23 19.40
CA ASN A 243 -14.66 19.51 20.61
C ASN A 243 -13.47 18.71 21.13
N GLY A 244 -13.23 18.72 22.43
CA GLY A 244 -12.10 17.98 22.99
C GLY A 244 -11.98 18.08 24.49
N ALA A 245 -10.88 17.50 25.00
CA ALA A 245 -10.49 17.57 26.40
C ALA A 245 -9.01 17.97 26.54
N TYR A 246 -8.70 18.55 27.68
CA TYR A 246 -7.32 18.69 28.13
C TYR A 246 -7.15 18.09 29.51
N VAL A 247 -5.94 17.56 29.75
CA VAL A 247 -5.52 17.07 31.07
C VAL A 247 -4.19 17.69 31.41
N THR A 248 -4.02 18.08 32.70
CA THR A 248 -2.86 18.85 33.21
C THR A 248 -2.06 18.03 34.20
N PHE A 249 -0.74 18.13 34.14
CA PHE A 249 0.21 17.43 35.00
C PHE A 249 1.16 18.43 35.66
N ASP A 250 1.59 18.13 36.91
CA ASP A 250 2.73 18.79 37.51
C ASP A 250 4.03 18.08 37.12
N THR A 251 4.86 18.75 36.32
CA THR A 251 6.15 18.24 35.80
C THR A 251 7.35 18.89 36.49
N THR A 252 7.17 19.52 37.67
CA THR A 252 8.28 20.15 38.41
C THR A 252 9.30 19.13 38.94
N LYS A 253 8.86 17.91 39.25
CA LYS A 253 9.72 16.82 39.75
C LYS A 253 9.93 15.74 38.71
N ASP A 254 8.86 15.20 38.15
CA ASP A 254 8.89 14.19 37.04
C ASP A 254 8.40 14.84 35.74
N ARG A 255 9.33 15.05 34.82
CA ARG A 255 9.10 15.73 33.55
C ARG A 255 8.39 14.89 32.50
N THR A 256 8.19 13.59 32.77
CA THR A 256 7.70 12.63 31.77
C THR A 256 6.22 12.34 31.95
N VAL A 257 5.46 12.41 30.86
CA VAL A 257 4.06 11.98 30.78
C VAL A 257 3.96 10.95 29.69
N GLU A 258 3.53 9.72 30.03
CA GLU A 258 3.27 8.64 29.10
C GLU A 258 1.79 8.32 29.06
N ALA A 259 1.28 8.00 27.85
CA ALA A 259 -0.06 7.51 27.63
C ALA A 259 -0.10 6.43 26.55
N THR A 260 -1.12 5.59 26.64
CA THR A 260 -1.46 4.59 25.61
C THR A 260 -2.91 4.79 25.20
N THR A 261 -3.17 4.82 23.89
CA THR A 261 -4.50 4.97 23.32
C THR A 261 -4.87 3.72 22.53
N GLY A 262 -5.89 3.00 22.99
CA GLY A 262 -6.52 1.93 22.20
C GLY A 262 -7.49 2.53 21.19
N LEU A 263 -7.45 2.03 19.95
CA LEU A 263 -8.33 2.41 18.85
C LEU A 263 -9.26 1.25 18.46
N SER A 264 -10.50 1.51 18.11
CA SER A 264 -11.45 0.52 17.58
C SER A 264 -12.40 1.17 16.57
N TYR A 265 -12.82 0.41 15.57
CA TYR A 265 -13.90 0.76 14.64
C TYR A 265 -15.24 0.08 15.01
N VAL A 266 -15.30 -0.59 16.16
CA VAL A 266 -16.48 -1.32 16.66
C VAL A 266 -17.21 -0.52 17.71
N ASP A 267 -16.58 -0.30 18.85
CA ASP A 267 -17.13 0.44 19.99
C ASP A 267 -16.05 0.82 21.01
N ALA A 268 -16.43 1.59 22.02
CA ALA A 268 -15.53 1.99 23.10
C ALA A 268 -15.03 0.80 23.94
N GLN A 269 -15.80 -0.30 24.01
CA GLN A 269 -15.37 -1.54 24.66
C GLN A 269 -14.24 -2.21 23.87
N GLY A 270 -14.33 -2.21 22.54
CA GLY A 270 -13.28 -2.69 21.64
C GLY A 270 -11.98 -1.91 21.82
N ALA A 271 -12.06 -0.56 21.88
CA ALA A 271 -10.90 0.28 22.17
C ALA A 271 -10.26 -0.08 23.54
N ALA A 272 -11.07 -0.33 24.56
CA ALA A 272 -10.59 -0.76 25.87
C ALA A 272 -10.00 -2.19 25.85
N VAL A 273 -10.56 -3.10 25.04
CA VAL A 273 -10.00 -4.45 24.80
C VAL A 273 -8.63 -4.34 24.15
N ASN A 274 -8.50 -3.55 23.09
CA ASN A 274 -7.25 -3.31 22.37
C ASN A 274 -6.18 -2.68 23.29
N LEU A 275 -6.57 -1.72 24.11
CA LEU A 275 -5.69 -1.10 25.11
C LEU A 275 -5.13 -2.13 26.10
N ARG A 276 -5.97 -3.01 26.64
CA ARG A 276 -5.55 -4.07 27.58
C ARG A 276 -4.68 -5.13 26.91
N ALA A 277 -5.07 -5.57 25.72
CA ALA A 277 -4.36 -6.63 24.98
C ALA A 277 -2.93 -6.22 24.56
N ALA A 278 -2.65 -4.94 24.46
CA ALA A 278 -1.32 -4.44 24.12
C ALA A 278 -0.28 -4.64 25.23
N HIS A 279 -0.68 -4.87 26.48
CA HIS A 279 0.18 -5.11 27.64
C HIS A 279 1.36 -4.13 27.77
N VAL A 280 1.13 -2.83 27.50
CA VAL A 280 2.17 -1.80 27.52
C VAL A 280 2.63 -1.51 28.96
N SER A 281 3.85 -1.91 29.32
CA SER A 281 4.46 -1.68 30.62
C SER A 281 5.34 -0.43 30.70
N SER A 282 5.86 0.06 29.54
CA SER A 282 6.65 1.28 29.38
C SER A 282 6.58 1.73 27.95
N PHE A 283 7.01 2.94 27.62
CA PHE A 283 7.13 3.40 26.24
C PHE A 283 8.15 2.59 25.42
N ASP A 284 9.27 2.22 26.03
CA ASP A 284 10.38 1.58 25.32
C ASP A 284 10.09 0.12 24.91
N GLN A 285 9.20 -0.57 25.65
CA GLN A 285 8.78 -1.94 25.33
C GLN A 285 8.09 -2.05 23.95
N PRO A 286 6.99 -1.32 23.66
CA PRO A 286 6.36 -1.37 22.33
C PRO A 286 7.24 -0.77 21.23
N ARG A 287 8.06 0.25 21.53
CA ARG A 287 9.02 0.80 20.58
C ARG A 287 10.00 -0.28 20.08
N GLU A 288 10.57 -1.05 21.00
CA GLU A 288 11.49 -2.12 20.62
C GLU A 288 10.76 -3.29 19.94
N ALA A 289 9.52 -3.60 20.33
CA ALA A 289 8.70 -4.60 19.67
C ALA A 289 8.36 -4.18 18.21
N ALA A 290 7.97 -2.93 18.00
CA ALA A 290 7.72 -2.38 16.66
C ALA A 290 8.97 -2.45 15.77
N ARG A 291 10.13 -2.05 16.30
CA ARG A 291 11.41 -2.15 15.58
C ARG A 291 11.71 -3.60 15.18
N ARG A 292 11.50 -4.58 16.09
CA ARG A 292 11.73 -6.01 15.76
C ARG A 292 10.76 -6.52 14.70
N ALA A 293 9.48 -6.14 14.78
CA ALA A 293 8.49 -6.51 13.77
C ALA A 293 8.88 -6.01 12.38
N TRP A 294 9.39 -4.78 12.28
CA TRP A 294 9.90 -4.23 11.02
C TRP A 294 11.19 -4.91 10.57
N GLU A 295 12.14 -5.19 11.46
CA GLU A 295 13.38 -5.89 11.11
C GLU A 295 13.10 -7.29 10.55
N GLU A 296 12.14 -8.01 11.13
CA GLU A 296 11.67 -9.30 10.64
C GLU A 296 11.03 -9.16 9.24
N ARG A 297 10.10 -8.23 9.07
CA ARG A 297 9.37 -8.03 7.82
C ARG A 297 10.29 -7.59 6.67
N LEU A 298 11.17 -6.63 6.90
CA LEU A 298 12.17 -6.20 5.92
C LEU A 298 13.19 -7.32 5.61
N GLY A 299 13.47 -8.17 6.59
CA GLY A 299 14.37 -9.32 6.46
C GLY A 299 13.89 -10.41 5.49
N HIS A 300 12.63 -10.36 5.03
CA HIS A 300 12.15 -11.22 3.96
C HIS A 300 12.82 -10.92 2.61
N VAL A 301 13.41 -9.73 2.44
CA VAL A 301 14.22 -9.39 1.26
C VAL A 301 15.58 -8.86 1.69
N ARG A 302 16.64 -9.52 1.24
CA ARG A 302 18.02 -9.07 1.49
C ARG A 302 18.72 -8.80 0.17
N VAL A 303 19.18 -7.57 -0.02
CA VAL A 303 19.89 -7.17 -1.23
C VAL A 303 21.39 -7.00 -0.98
N ARG A 304 22.20 -7.30 -2.00
CA ARG A 304 23.66 -7.02 -2.02
C ARG A 304 24.01 -6.30 -3.32
N GLY A 305 25.00 -5.42 -3.25
CA GLY A 305 25.33 -4.51 -4.34
C GLY A 305 24.53 -3.21 -4.26
N GLY A 306 24.54 -2.44 -5.35
CA GLY A 306 23.96 -1.11 -5.37
C GLY A 306 24.68 -0.10 -4.46
N ASN A 307 24.38 1.19 -4.63
CA ASN A 307 24.90 2.25 -3.76
C ASN A 307 24.00 2.46 -2.52
N ALA A 308 24.37 3.36 -1.62
CA ALA A 308 23.62 3.64 -0.40
C ALA A 308 22.22 4.20 -0.68
N ILE A 309 22.09 5.13 -1.62
CA ILE A 309 20.81 5.74 -2.02
C ILE A 309 19.85 4.65 -2.53
N LEU A 310 20.32 3.79 -3.43
CA LEU A 310 19.52 2.70 -3.99
C LEU A 310 19.00 1.74 -2.90
N ARG A 311 19.85 1.40 -1.91
CA ARG A 311 19.41 0.57 -0.78
C ARG A 311 18.40 1.29 0.12
N THR A 312 18.62 2.57 0.39
CA THR A 312 17.69 3.39 1.19
C THR A 312 16.32 3.52 0.51
N THR A 313 16.28 3.84 -0.77
CA THR A 313 15.02 3.96 -1.53
C THR A 313 14.30 2.61 -1.61
N PHE A 314 15.04 1.52 -1.87
CA PHE A 314 14.49 0.16 -1.92
C PHE A 314 13.85 -0.25 -0.60
N TYR A 315 14.57 -0.15 0.55
CA TYR A 315 14.01 -0.57 1.84
C TYR A 315 12.94 0.39 2.34
N SER A 316 12.97 1.66 1.98
CA SER A 316 11.89 2.61 2.28
C SER A 316 10.62 2.30 1.48
N SER A 317 10.76 1.89 0.22
CA SER A 317 9.64 1.41 -0.59
C SER A 317 9.10 0.07 -0.07
N LEU A 318 9.97 -0.87 0.29
CA LEU A 318 9.56 -2.13 0.91
C LEU A 318 8.79 -1.89 2.23
N TYR A 319 9.25 -0.94 3.06
CA TYR A 319 8.57 -0.52 4.28
C TYR A 319 7.16 0.00 3.98
N ARG A 320 7.00 0.94 3.02
CA ARG A 320 5.69 1.52 2.68
C ARG A 320 4.72 0.49 2.10
N SER A 321 5.20 -0.51 1.36
CA SER A 321 4.36 -1.57 0.82
C SER A 321 3.67 -2.44 1.89
N PHE A 322 4.12 -2.38 3.14
CA PHE A 322 3.53 -3.10 4.28
C PHE A 322 2.75 -2.21 5.26
N LEU A 323 2.51 -0.94 4.91
CA LEU A 323 1.71 -0.04 5.75
C LEU A 323 0.21 -0.26 5.60
N ALA A 324 -0.26 -0.77 4.47
CA ALA A 324 -1.66 -1.03 4.14
C ALA A 324 -1.80 -2.36 3.37
N PRO A 325 -3.02 -2.94 3.30
CA PRO A 325 -4.25 -2.64 4.06
C PRO A 325 -4.07 -2.80 5.57
N ASN A 326 -4.97 -2.22 6.35
CA ASN A 326 -4.82 -2.16 7.80
C ASN A 326 -5.71 -3.17 8.53
N ILE A 327 -5.26 -3.69 9.67
CA ILE A 327 -6.10 -4.49 10.55
C ILE A 327 -7.35 -3.70 10.94
N GLY A 328 -8.53 -4.26 10.69
CA GLY A 328 -9.85 -3.68 11.01
C GLY A 328 -10.54 -4.35 12.19
N SER A 329 -10.09 -5.55 12.62
CA SER A 329 -10.67 -6.25 13.77
C SER A 329 -9.98 -5.89 15.08
N ASP A 330 -10.76 -5.84 16.17
CA ASP A 330 -10.29 -5.72 17.53
C ASP A 330 -9.50 -6.97 17.99
N ALA A 331 -8.82 -6.89 19.12
CA ALA A 331 -8.01 -7.99 19.65
C ALA A 331 -8.83 -9.25 20.02
N ASP A 332 -10.13 -9.09 20.26
CA ASP A 332 -11.07 -10.18 20.48
C ASP A 332 -11.72 -10.73 19.20
N GLY A 333 -11.27 -10.23 18.03
CA GLY A 333 -11.73 -10.63 16.70
C GLY A 333 -13.00 -9.92 16.23
N ARG A 334 -13.62 -9.02 17.01
CA ARG A 334 -14.79 -8.25 16.55
C ARG A 334 -14.38 -7.22 15.50
N TYR A 335 -15.25 -7.00 14.51
CA TYR A 335 -15.14 -5.93 13.54
C TYR A 335 -16.54 -5.44 13.13
N THR A 336 -16.63 -4.23 12.64
CA THR A 336 -17.85 -3.70 12.03
C THR A 336 -17.83 -4.05 10.54
N GLY A 337 -18.83 -4.81 10.10
CA GLY A 337 -19.03 -5.13 8.69
C GLY A 337 -19.58 -3.93 7.90
N TRP A 338 -19.59 -4.04 6.57
CA TRP A 338 -20.12 -2.97 5.72
C TRP A 338 -21.66 -2.93 5.70
N ASP A 339 -22.32 -3.88 6.36
CA ASP A 339 -23.73 -3.82 6.76
C ASP A 339 -23.97 -3.01 8.06
N GLN A 340 -22.90 -2.42 8.62
CA GLN A 340 -22.88 -1.67 9.88
C GLN A 340 -23.24 -2.53 11.11
N ARG A 341 -23.10 -3.85 11.03
CA ARG A 341 -23.28 -4.79 12.15
C ARG A 341 -21.94 -5.27 12.66
N ILE A 342 -21.93 -5.72 13.91
CA ILE A 342 -20.73 -6.29 14.53
C ILE A 342 -20.63 -7.77 14.17
N HIS A 343 -19.51 -8.14 13.56
CA HIS A 343 -19.14 -9.51 13.22
C HIS A 343 -17.91 -9.95 14.01
N ARG A 344 -17.52 -11.22 13.85
CA ARG A 344 -16.32 -11.79 14.48
C ARG A 344 -15.52 -12.63 13.49
N ALA A 345 -14.27 -12.27 13.30
CA ALA A 345 -13.27 -13.06 12.60
C ALA A 345 -12.70 -14.13 13.55
N THR A 346 -12.80 -15.40 13.19
CA THR A 346 -12.37 -16.55 14.03
C THR A 346 -11.14 -17.25 13.49
N ASP A 347 -10.99 -17.34 12.17
CA ASP A 347 -9.95 -18.08 11.45
C ASP A 347 -9.14 -17.21 10.47
N PHE A 348 -9.36 -15.90 10.52
CA PHE A 348 -8.66 -14.88 9.74
C PHE A 348 -8.59 -13.58 10.52
N THR A 349 -7.71 -12.67 10.10
CA THR A 349 -7.69 -11.28 10.54
C THR A 349 -8.48 -10.44 9.55
N TYR A 350 -9.45 -9.65 10.02
CA TYR A 350 -10.19 -8.74 9.16
C TYR A 350 -9.36 -7.50 8.84
N TYR A 351 -9.26 -7.16 7.54
CA TYR A 351 -8.54 -6.01 7.02
C TYR A 351 -9.50 -4.99 6.42
N GLN A 352 -9.07 -3.73 6.40
CA GLN A 352 -9.79 -2.57 5.88
C GLN A 352 -8.83 -1.61 5.17
N ASN A 353 -9.35 -0.52 4.59
CA ASN A 353 -8.64 0.51 3.83
C ASN A 353 -8.13 -0.04 2.50
N TRP A 354 -9.01 0.02 1.51
CA TRP A 354 -8.85 -0.60 0.21
C TRP A 354 -8.71 0.46 -0.87
N SER A 355 -7.58 0.53 -1.52
CA SER A 355 -7.33 1.28 -2.76
C SER A 355 -7.14 0.26 -3.89
N LEU A 356 -8.22 -0.45 -4.25
CA LEU A 356 -8.09 -1.63 -5.12
C LEU A 356 -7.68 -1.26 -6.54
N TRP A 357 -8.10 -0.08 -7.07
CA TRP A 357 -7.74 0.38 -8.42
C TRP A 357 -6.23 0.53 -8.59
N ASP A 358 -5.55 0.91 -7.51
CA ASP A 358 -4.11 1.11 -7.45
C ASP A 358 -3.38 -0.21 -7.14
N THR A 359 -3.75 -0.81 -6.02
CA THR A 359 -2.99 -1.90 -5.38
C THR A 359 -3.01 -3.22 -6.17
N TYR A 360 -4.03 -3.47 -7.03
CA TYR A 360 -4.07 -4.68 -7.84
C TYR A 360 -2.93 -4.77 -8.87
N ARG A 361 -2.28 -3.65 -9.18
CA ARG A 361 -1.26 -3.55 -10.25
C ARG A 361 0.12 -4.03 -9.80
N THR A 362 0.45 -3.86 -8.51
CA THR A 362 1.78 -4.19 -7.97
C THR A 362 1.76 -4.65 -6.52
N GLN A 363 1.13 -3.91 -5.61
CA GLN A 363 1.23 -4.15 -4.17
C GLN A 363 0.65 -5.51 -3.77
N CYS A 364 -0.52 -5.90 -4.28
CA CYS A 364 -1.12 -7.19 -3.92
C CYS A 364 -0.24 -8.38 -4.40
N GLN A 365 0.50 -8.23 -5.51
CA GLN A 365 1.44 -9.25 -5.98
C GLN A 365 2.66 -9.33 -5.05
N LEU A 366 3.19 -8.19 -4.63
CA LEU A 366 4.31 -8.16 -3.68
C LEU A 366 3.89 -8.78 -2.34
N LEU A 367 2.69 -8.46 -1.84
CA LEU A 367 2.16 -9.03 -0.60
C LEU A 367 1.92 -10.54 -0.71
N SER A 368 1.39 -11.04 -1.83
CA SER A 368 1.22 -12.47 -2.05
C SER A 368 2.55 -13.24 -2.06
N LEU A 369 3.63 -12.58 -2.44
CA LEU A 369 4.98 -13.14 -2.43
C LEU A 369 5.60 -13.13 -1.02
N LEU A 370 5.54 -11.99 -0.31
CA LEU A 370 6.29 -11.76 0.93
C LEU A 370 5.45 -11.87 2.23
N ALA A 371 4.12 -11.83 2.13
CA ALA A 371 3.17 -11.88 3.23
C ALA A 371 1.91 -12.68 2.86
N PRO A 372 2.04 -13.93 2.35
CA PRO A 372 0.93 -14.68 1.77
C PRO A 372 -0.20 -15.00 2.77
N ARG A 373 0.10 -15.10 4.07
CA ARG A 373 -0.93 -15.33 5.11
C ARG A 373 -1.81 -14.10 5.28
N GLU A 374 -1.20 -12.94 5.38
CA GLU A 374 -1.92 -11.67 5.47
C GLU A 374 -2.68 -11.38 4.16
N ALA A 375 -2.06 -11.64 2.99
CA ALA A 375 -2.72 -11.51 1.69
C ALA A 375 -3.94 -12.43 1.54
N ARG A 376 -3.89 -13.66 2.10
CA ARG A 376 -5.05 -14.55 2.21
C ARG A 376 -6.17 -13.89 3.03
N ASP A 377 -5.84 -13.42 4.22
CA ASP A 377 -6.81 -12.82 5.13
C ASP A 377 -7.40 -11.52 4.55
N MET A 378 -6.61 -10.75 3.79
CA MET A 378 -7.06 -9.60 3.01
C MET A 378 -8.09 -10.01 1.95
N ALA A 379 -7.82 -11.06 1.17
CA ALA A 379 -8.75 -11.56 0.17
C ALA A 379 -10.06 -12.08 0.80
N ILE A 380 -9.98 -12.79 1.95
CA ILE A 380 -11.16 -13.22 2.71
C ILE A 380 -11.94 -12.01 3.23
N SER A 381 -11.25 -10.94 3.69
CA SER A 381 -11.92 -9.71 4.16
C SER A 381 -12.73 -9.05 3.05
N VAL A 382 -12.22 -9.02 1.81
CA VAL A 382 -12.97 -8.51 0.65
C VAL A 382 -14.19 -9.38 0.34
N LEU A 383 -14.09 -10.71 0.47
CA LEU A 383 -15.25 -11.60 0.32
C LEU A 383 -16.29 -11.41 1.44
N LYS A 384 -15.85 -11.07 2.66
CA LYS A 384 -16.76 -10.73 3.76
C LYS A 384 -17.52 -9.43 3.49
N ILE A 385 -16.89 -8.44 2.84
CA ILE A 385 -17.60 -7.22 2.41
C ILE A 385 -18.75 -7.57 1.46
N ASP A 386 -18.55 -8.47 0.49
CA ASP A 386 -19.62 -8.93 -0.40
C ASP A 386 -20.74 -9.67 0.33
N GLU A 387 -20.38 -10.54 1.28
CA GLU A 387 -21.36 -11.35 2.03
C GLU A 387 -22.23 -10.53 2.98
N GLU A 388 -21.60 -9.60 3.68
CA GLU A 388 -22.23 -8.78 4.72
C GLU A 388 -22.86 -7.52 4.11
N GLY A 389 -22.12 -6.81 3.26
CA GLY A 389 -22.54 -5.56 2.63
C GLY A 389 -23.35 -5.74 1.34
N GLY A 390 -23.36 -6.94 0.75
CA GLY A 390 -24.15 -7.29 -0.42
C GLY A 390 -23.50 -7.04 -1.77
N TRP A 391 -22.28 -6.45 -1.84
CA TRP A 391 -21.50 -6.25 -3.07
C TRP A 391 -20.03 -6.16 -2.81
N LEU A 392 -19.19 -6.42 -3.85
CA LEU A 392 -17.73 -6.26 -3.78
C LEU A 392 -17.33 -4.77 -3.77
N PRO A 393 -16.25 -4.39 -3.04
CA PRO A 393 -15.79 -3.02 -2.93
C PRO A 393 -15.00 -2.56 -4.17
N LYS A 394 -14.89 -1.24 -4.34
CA LYS A 394 -14.00 -0.58 -5.29
C LYS A 394 -12.87 0.16 -4.56
N TRP A 395 -13.22 1.10 -3.68
CA TRP A 395 -12.29 1.86 -2.84
C TRP A 395 -12.92 2.12 -1.47
N GLY A 396 -12.36 1.53 -0.43
CA GLY A 396 -12.97 1.55 0.89
C GLY A 396 -12.11 2.11 1.99
N TYR A 397 -12.71 2.82 2.93
CA TYR A 397 -12.09 3.28 4.16
C TYR A 397 -12.91 2.82 5.38
N GLY A 398 -12.23 2.15 6.32
CA GLY A 398 -12.93 1.60 7.49
C GLY A 398 -14.09 0.70 7.07
N THR A 399 -15.31 1.16 7.33
CA THR A 399 -16.55 0.40 7.09
C THR A 399 -17.41 0.97 5.95
N ILE A 400 -16.83 1.82 5.10
CA ILE A 400 -17.57 2.52 4.04
C ILE A 400 -16.95 2.33 2.67
N GLU A 401 -17.80 2.27 1.63
CA GLU A 401 -17.42 2.43 0.24
C GLU A 401 -17.39 3.92 -0.11
N THR A 402 -16.29 4.37 -0.75
CA THR A 402 -16.14 5.75 -1.22
C THR A 402 -16.53 5.90 -2.68
N ASN A 403 -16.54 4.79 -3.44
CA ASN A 403 -16.72 4.72 -4.91
C ASN A 403 -15.75 5.58 -5.72
N VAL A 404 -14.62 5.94 -5.14
CA VAL A 404 -13.55 6.64 -5.85
C VAL A 404 -12.88 5.70 -6.84
N MET A 405 -12.35 6.21 -7.92
CA MET A 405 -11.76 5.53 -9.06
C MET A 405 -12.79 4.82 -9.95
N SER A 406 -12.35 4.33 -11.11
CA SER A 406 -13.19 3.75 -12.17
C SER A 406 -13.03 2.24 -12.30
N GLY A 407 -13.84 1.62 -13.14
CA GLY A 407 -13.66 0.25 -13.57
C GLY A 407 -14.03 -0.83 -12.54
N ASP A 408 -13.35 -1.98 -12.65
CA ASP A 408 -13.58 -3.17 -11.80
C ASP A 408 -12.25 -3.70 -11.24
N PRO A 409 -11.65 -3.01 -10.26
CA PRO A 409 -10.36 -3.39 -9.71
C PRO A 409 -10.39 -4.61 -8.79
N VAL A 410 -11.55 -4.97 -8.26
CA VAL A 410 -11.68 -6.11 -7.34
C VAL A 410 -11.52 -7.45 -8.06
N THR A 411 -11.89 -7.53 -9.34
CA THR A 411 -11.74 -8.76 -10.12
C THR A 411 -10.25 -9.14 -10.29
N PRO A 412 -9.33 -8.27 -10.76
CA PRO A 412 -7.91 -8.61 -10.79
C PRO A 412 -7.32 -8.91 -9.41
N PHE A 413 -7.75 -8.24 -8.35
CA PHE A 413 -7.31 -8.52 -6.99
C PHE A 413 -7.67 -9.96 -6.54
N LEU A 414 -8.94 -10.36 -6.63
CA LEU A 414 -9.39 -11.69 -6.20
C LEU A 414 -8.92 -12.80 -7.14
N THR A 415 -8.86 -12.58 -8.45
CA THR A 415 -8.32 -13.56 -9.40
C THR A 415 -6.82 -13.77 -9.17
N HIS A 416 -6.05 -12.72 -8.85
CA HIS A 416 -4.67 -12.87 -8.42
C HIS A 416 -4.56 -13.71 -7.15
N ALA A 417 -5.35 -13.42 -6.12
CA ALA A 417 -5.37 -14.21 -4.89
C ALA A 417 -5.70 -15.70 -5.16
N TYR A 418 -6.65 -15.97 -6.08
CA TYR A 418 -6.95 -17.32 -6.56
C TYR A 418 -5.74 -17.98 -7.22
N GLN A 419 -5.08 -17.32 -8.18
CA GLN A 419 -3.91 -17.82 -8.89
C GLN A 419 -2.73 -18.10 -7.94
N GLN A 420 -2.61 -17.33 -6.87
CA GLN A 420 -1.60 -17.56 -5.83
C GLN A 420 -1.99 -18.67 -4.84
N GLY A 421 -3.18 -19.29 -4.96
CA GLY A 421 -3.66 -20.32 -4.06
C GLY A 421 -4.03 -19.81 -2.66
N LEU A 422 -4.21 -18.50 -2.51
CA LEU A 422 -4.58 -17.87 -1.24
C LEU A 422 -6.05 -18.11 -0.87
N LEU A 423 -6.89 -18.40 -1.86
CA LEU A 423 -8.34 -18.63 -1.69
C LEU A 423 -8.72 -20.11 -1.54
N LYS A 424 -7.77 -20.97 -1.11
CA LYS A 424 -8.07 -22.40 -0.93
C LYS A 424 -9.26 -22.60 0.03
N GLY A 425 -10.33 -23.26 -0.49
CA GLY A 425 -11.61 -23.45 0.21
C GLY A 425 -12.61 -22.30 0.06
N TYR A 426 -12.24 -21.22 -0.65
CA TYR A 426 -13.07 -20.05 -0.95
C TYR A 426 -13.25 -19.83 -2.46
N GLU A 427 -12.71 -20.70 -3.32
CA GLU A 427 -12.60 -20.50 -4.77
C GLU A 427 -13.98 -20.26 -5.40
N GLU A 428 -14.92 -21.17 -5.19
CA GLU A 428 -16.29 -21.06 -5.71
C GLU A 428 -17.06 -19.85 -5.17
N ARG A 429 -16.76 -19.47 -3.94
CA ARG A 429 -17.35 -18.29 -3.30
C ARG A 429 -16.86 -17.03 -3.96
N ALA A 430 -15.55 -16.90 -4.15
CA ALA A 430 -14.94 -15.78 -4.86
C ALA A 430 -15.45 -15.70 -6.31
N TYR A 431 -15.52 -16.84 -7.00
CA TYR A 431 -16.05 -16.90 -8.35
C TYR A 431 -17.50 -16.38 -8.43
N ARG A 432 -18.40 -16.82 -7.51
CA ARG A 432 -19.79 -16.32 -7.50
C ARG A 432 -19.90 -14.83 -7.23
N ALA A 433 -19.09 -14.29 -6.31
CA ALA A 433 -19.06 -12.85 -6.03
C ALA A 433 -18.57 -12.05 -7.24
N LEU A 434 -17.51 -12.52 -7.89
CA LEU A 434 -16.98 -11.91 -9.12
C LEU A 434 -17.95 -12.01 -10.30
N LYS A 435 -18.61 -13.15 -10.47
CA LYS A 435 -19.65 -13.35 -11.48
C LYS A 435 -20.83 -12.38 -11.26
N LYS A 436 -21.29 -12.23 -10.02
CA LYS A 436 -22.35 -11.26 -9.66
C LYS A 436 -21.94 -9.84 -10.07
N ASN A 437 -20.69 -9.44 -9.77
CA ASN A 437 -20.16 -8.12 -10.14
C ASN A 437 -20.02 -7.95 -11.66
N ALA A 438 -19.56 -8.99 -12.37
CA ALA A 438 -19.34 -8.96 -13.82
C ALA A 438 -20.63 -9.01 -14.67
N ASP A 439 -21.72 -9.55 -14.14
CA ASP A 439 -22.98 -9.74 -14.87
C ASP A 439 -24.09 -8.79 -14.39
N GLY A 440 -23.91 -8.09 -13.26
CA GLY A 440 -24.94 -7.26 -12.62
C GLY A 440 -24.50 -5.83 -12.36
N VAL A 441 -25.42 -5.11 -11.69
CA VAL A 441 -25.17 -3.80 -11.07
C VAL A 441 -25.72 -3.84 -9.65
N PRO A 442 -25.11 -3.12 -8.69
CA PRO A 442 -25.61 -3.09 -7.32
C PRO A 442 -27.04 -2.51 -7.25
N PRO A 443 -27.86 -2.93 -6.26
CA PRO A 443 -29.13 -2.27 -5.98
C PRO A 443 -28.95 -0.77 -5.68
N ALA A 444 -29.91 0.04 -6.12
CA ALA A 444 -29.82 1.51 -6.03
C ALA A 444 -29.75 2.05 -4.59
N ASP A 445 -30.33 1.33 -3.61
CA ASP A 445 -30.35 1.67 -2.19
C ASP A 445 -29.07 1.29 -1.42
N THR A 446 -28.10 0.63 -2.07
CA THR A 446 -26.81 0.26 -1.46
C THR A 446 -25.78 1.39 -1.57
N MET A 447 -24.62 1.23 -0.90
CA MET A 447 -23.51 2.19 -1.00
C MET A 447 -22.62 1.98 -2.23
N TYR A 448 -22.76 0.88 -2.95
CA TYR A 448 -21.86 0.46 -4.02
C TYR A 448 -22.31 0.98 -5.38
N VAL A 449 -21.35 1.32 -6.24
CA VAL A 449 -21.58 1.56 -7.68
C VAL A 449 -21.26 0.31 -8.52
N GLY A 450 -20.32 -0.53 -8.09
CA GLY A 450 -19.87 -1.70 -8.84
C GLY A 450 -19.36 -1.32 -10.24
N ARG A 451 -19.71 -2.13 -11.26
CA ARG A 451 -19.58 -1.76 -12.67
C ARG A 451 -20.79 -0.91 -13.08
N GLU A 452 -20.70 0.41 -12.93
CA GLU A 452 -21.85 1.30 -13.11
C GLU A 452 -22.42 1.25 -14.53
N ALA A 453 -21.55 1.19 -15.55
CA ALA A 453 -21.91 1.14 -16.97
C ALA A 453 -22.07 -0.29 -17.52
N ASN A 454 -22.28 -1.29 -16.65
CA ASN A 454 -22.23 -2.71 -17.02
C ASN A 454 -23.33 -3.14 -18.01
N ARG A 455 -24.52 -2.54 -17.92
CA ARG A 455 -25.65 -2.87 -18.82
C ARG A 455 -25.32 -2.53 -20.26
N GLU A 456 -24.84 -1.32 -20.48
CA GLU A 456 -24.41 -0.83 -21.79
C GLU A 456 -23.17 -1.57 -22.30
N TYR A 457 -22.21 -1.83 -21.42
CA TYR A 457 -21.03 -2.61 -21.76
C TYR A 457 -21.36 -4.03 -22.22
N ILE A 458 -22.31 -4.71 -21.58
CA ILE A 458 -22.77 -6.04 -21.99
C ILE A 458 -23.53 -5.99 -23.30
N ALA A 459 -24.41 -4.98 -23.48
CA ALA A 459 -25.27 -4.84 -24.65
C ALA A 459 -24.51 -4.37 -25.88
N ASN A 460 -23.59 -3.41 -25.74
CA ASN A 460 -22.97 -2.69 -26.85
C ASN A 460 -21.48 -3.08 -27.06
N GLY A 461 -20.87 -3.79 -26.11
CA GLY A 461 -19.45 -4.09 -26.10
C GLY A 461 -18.57 -2.93 -25.64
N PHE A 462 -19.11 -1.85 -25.12
CA PHE A 462 -18.38 -0.71 -24.54
C PHE A 462 -19.20 0.01 -23.50
N ALA A 463 -18.52 0.67 -22.54
CA ALA A 463 -19.10 1.63 -21.62
C ALA A 463 -19.21 3.00 -22.32
N PRO A 464 -20.39 3.64 -22.40
CA PRO A 464 -20.51 4.93 -23.06
C PRO A 464 -19.93 6.06 -22.21
N TYR A 465 -19.28 7.02 -22.86
CA TYR A 465 -18.89 8.28 -22.27
C TYR A 465 -20.08 9.26 -22.28
N ILE A 466 -20.49 9.72 -21.09
CA ILE A 466 -21.59 10.67 -20.91
C ILE A 466 -21.13 11.76 -19.94
N LYS A 467 -20.53 12.81 -20.48
CA LYS A 467 -19.86 13.89 -19.73
C LYS A 467 -20.72 14.52 -18.61
N ASP A 468 -21.98 14.76 -18.89
CA ASP A 468 -22.87 15.49 -18.00
C ASP A 468 -23.84 14.55 -17.23
N ARG A 469 -23.51 13.25 -17.14
CA ARG A 469 -24.31 12.33 -16.36
C ARG A 469 -24.20 12.67 -14.87
N PRO A 470 -25.33 12.85 -14.15
CA PRO A 470 -25.28 13.04 -12.71
C PRO A 470 -24.70 11.80 -12.01
N PHE A 471 -23.89 12.04 -10.98
CA PHE A 471 -23.38 10.95 -10.13
C PHE A 471 -24.55 10.19 -9.49
N SER A 472 -24.53 8.88 -9.63
CA SER A 472 -25.52 8.00 -8.98
C SER A 472 -25.29 7.92 -7.47
N LYS A 473 -24.05 8.06 -7.05
CA LYS A 473 -23.55 8.05 -5.66
C LYS A 473 -22.33 8.96 -5.54
N PRO A 474 -21.93 9.36 -4.31
CA PRO A 474 -20.65 10.01 -4.10
C PRO A 474 -19.48 9.17 -4.63
N GLY A 475 -18.41 9.80 -5.10
CA GLY A 475 -17.24 9.19 -5.71
C GLY A 475 -17.15 9.48 -7.21
N ASP A 476 -16.60 8.54 -7.98
CA ASP A 476 -16.46 8.65 -9.43
C ASP A 476 -17.60 7.94 -10.18
N SER A 477 -17.77 8.30 -11.45
CA SER A 477 -18.74 7.65 -12.33
C SER A 477 -18.06 7.04 -13.55
N ASP A 478 -18.32 5.75 -13.77
CA ASP A 478 -17.79 5.03 -14.94
C ASP A 478 -18.23 5.65 -16.27
N TYR A 479 -19.37 6.35 -16.31
CA TYR A 479 -19.85 7.06 -17.50
C TYR A 479 -19.01 8.28 -17.87
N HIS A 480 -18.26 8.85 -16.92
CA HIS A 480 -17.33 9.95 -17.22
C HIS A 480 -16.03 9.46 -17.83
N HIS A 481 -15.79 8.14 -17.83
CA HIS A 481 -14.53 7.51 -18.20
C HIS A 481 -14.71 6.31 -19.15
N GLY A 482 -15.75 6.32 -20.00
CA GLY A 482 -16.18 5.16 -20.80
C GLY A 482 -15.09 4.48 -21.63
N GLY A 483 -14.06 5.22 -22.08
CA GLY A 483 -12.90 4.67 -22.77
C GLY A 483 -12.06 3.78 -21.86
N SER A 484 -11.52 4.34 -20.78
CA SER A 484 -10.71 3.57 -19.81
C SER A 484 -11.51 2.46 -19.12
N VAL A 485 -12.77 2.73 -18.76
CA VAL A 485 -13.68 1.74 -18.15
C VAL A 485 -13.92 0.53 -19.09
N THR A 486 -14.05 0.75 -20.40
CA THR A 486 -14.17 -0.36 -21.36
C THR A 486 -12.92 -1.26 -21.33
N LEU A 487 -11.72 -0.67 -21.24
CA LEU A 487 -10.47 -1.42 -21.12
C LEU A 487 -10.40 -2.19 -19.81
N GLU A 488 -10.73 -1.56 -18.68
CA GLU A 488 -10.68 -2.16 -17.35
C GLU A 488 -11.70 -3.29 -17.18
N TYR A 489 -12.93 -3.15 -17.71
CA TYR A 489 -13.91 -4.24 -17.73
C TYR A 489 -13.47 -5.39 -18.61
N ALA A 490 -12.89 -5.12 -19.80
CA ALA A 490 -12.38 -6.15 -20.69
C ALA A 490 -11.19 -6.92 -20.07
N LEU A 491 -10.29 -6.21 -19.37
CA LEU A 491 -9.21 -6.79 -18.59
C LEU A 491 -9.75 -7.75 -17.52
N SER A 492 -10.69 -7.27 -16.70
CA SER A 492 -11.33 -8.02 -15.63
C SER A 492 -12.07 -9.24 -16.13
N ASP A 493 -12.80 -9.12 -17.24
CA ASP A 493 -13.48 -10.26 -17.90
C ASP A 493 -12.47 -11.33 -18.37
N GLY A 494 -11.30 -10.92 -18.90
CA GLY A 494 -10.24 -11.85 -19.28
C GLY A 494 -9.71 -12.67 -18.11
N MET A 495 -9.56 -12.05 -16.96
CA MET A 495 -9.13 -12.73 -15.73
C MET A 495 -10.21 -13.65 -15.16
N LEU A 496 -11.45 -13.19 -15.16
CA LEU A 496 -12.58 -14.00 -14.74
C LEU A 496 -12.80 -15.21 -15.66
N ALA A 497 -12.55 -15.07 -16.98
CA ALA A 497 -12.57 -16.18 -17.93
C ALA A 497 -11.58 -17.30 -17.54
N GLN A 498 -10.39 -16.94 -17.14
CA GLN A 498 -9.37 -17.90 -16.68
C GLN A 498 -9.79 -18.62 -15.40
N MET A 499 -10.28 -17.86 -14.42
CA MET A 499 -10.76 -18.45 -13.17
C MET A 499 -11.94 -19.38 -13.43
N ALA A 500 -12.93 -18.97 -14.24
CA ALA A 500 -14.06 -19.78 -14.62
C ALA A 500 -13.64 -21.07 -15.31
N GLY A 501 -12.70 -21.01 -16.27
CA GLY A 501 -12.16 -22.18 -16.96
C GLY A 501 -11.45 -23.14 -16.02
N SER A 502 -10.65 -22.63 -15.09
CA SER A 502 -9.93 -23.44 -14.09
C SER A 502 -10.87 -24.15 -13.11
N LEU A 503 -12.04 -23.56 -12.83
CA LEU A 503 -13.09 -24.12 -11.97
C LEU A 503 -14.09 -25.01 -12.72
N GLY A 504 -13.96 -25.17 -14.05
CA GLY A 504 -14.84 -26.01 -14.86
C GLY A 504 -16.13 -25.32 -15.34
N HIS A 505 -16.27 -24.00 -15.15
CA HIS A 505 -17.41 -23.20 -15.64
C HIS A 505 -17.23 -22.83 -17.12
N VAL A 506 -17.20 -23.82 -18.01
CA VAL A 506 -16.79 -23.68 -19.43
C VAL A 506 -17.61 -22.64 -20.20
N ALA A 507 -18.94 -22.61 -20.01
CA ALA A 507 -19.81 -21.63 -20.68
C ALA A 507 -19.52 -20.19 -20.27
N ASP A 508 -19.29 -19.95 -18.97
CA ASP A 508 -18.93 -18.65 -18.43
C ASP A 508 -17.53 -18.25 -18.89
N ALA A 509 -16.57 -19.19 -18.90
CA ALA A 509 -15.22 -18.95 -19.41
C ALA A 509 -15.24 -18.47 -20.88
N ALA A 510 -16.01 -19.12 -21.74
CA ALA A 510 -16.17 -18.72 -23.15
C ALA A 510 -16.80 -17.33 -23.28
N ARG A 511 -17.84 -17.04 -22.50
CA ARG A 511 -18.54 -15.75 -22.51
C ARG A 511 -17.61 -14.60 -22.05
N TYR A 512 -16.90 -14.75 -20.95
CA TYR A 512 -15.98 -13.73 -20.46
C TYR A 512 -14.75 -13.59 -21.38
N ALA A 513 -14.26 -14.67 -21.97
CA ALA A 513 -13.22 -14.62 -23.00
C ALA A 513 -13.65 -13.82 -24.25
N ALA A 514 -14.92 -13.92 -24.66
CA ALA A 514 -15.46 -13.07 -25.70
C ALA A 514 -15.50 -11.59 -25.29
N ARG A 515 -16.04 -11.29 -24.08
CA ARG A 515 -16.14 -9.93 -23.55
C ARG A 515 -14.77 -9.29 -23.30
N SER A 516 -13.74 -10.06 -22.96
CA SER A 516 -12.38 -9.55 -22.78
C SER A 516 -11.77 -8.92 -24.06
N ARG A 517 -12.39 -9.14 -25.22
CA ARG A 517 -12.02 -8.52 -26.49
C ARG A 517 -12.80 -7.24 -26.80
N ASN A 518 -13.67 -6.79 -25.91
CA ASN A 518 -14.47 -5.58 -26.10
C ASN A 518 -13.61 -4.30 -26.22
N TYR A 519 -12.34 -4.30 -25.78
CA TYR A 519 -11.40 -3.21 -26.06
C TYR A 519 -11.33 -2.87 -27.56
N ARG A 520 -11.62 -3.83 -28.47
CA ARG A 520 -11.61 -3.65 -29.93
C ARG A 520 -12.70 -2.71 -30.41
N THR A 521 -13.82 -2.61 -29.68
CA THR A 521 -14.96 -1.76 -30.05
C THR A 521 -14.65 -0.28 -29.94
N ILE A 522 -13.68 0.10 -29.10
CA ILE A 522 -13.27 1.48 -28.89
C ILE A 522 -11.94 1.82 -29.59
N LEU A 523 -11.35 0.90 -30.35
CA LEU A 523 -10.18 1.21 -31.17
C LEU A 523 -10.61 2.03 -32.38
N ASP A 524 -10.08 3.26 -32.52
CA ASP A 524 -10.31 4.11 -33.68
C ASP A 524 -9.35 3.69 -34.81
N PRO A 525 -9.86 3.10 -35.93
CA PRO A 525 -9.01 2.62 -37.00
C PRO A 525 -8.26 3.74 -37.71
N SER A 526 -8.71 4.99 -37.63
CA SER A 526 -8.07 6.13 -38.27
C SER A 526 -6.76 6.54 -37.57
N THR A 527 -6.64 6.28 -36.27
CA THR A 527 -5.45 6.61 -35.47
C THR A 527 -4.71 5.39 -34.95
N GLY A 528 -5.42 4.26 -34.81
CA GLY A 528 -4.93 3.07 -34.11
C GLY A 528 -4.82 3.25 -32.59
N PHE A 529 -5.47 4.27 -32.03
CA PHE A 529 -5.59 4.48 -30.60
C PHE A 529 -7.01 4.22 -30.10
N PHE A 530 -7.15 3.98 -28.81
CA PHE A 530 -8.46 3.90 -28.18
C PHE A 530 -9.12 5.28 -28.13
N ARG A 531 -10.44 5.30 -28.26
CA ARG A 531 -11.24 6.52 -28.20
C ARG A 531 -12.61 6.18 -27.62
N ALA A 532 -13.08 6.99 -26.67
CA ALA A 532 -14.38 6.79 -26.05
C ALA A 532 -15.52 6.90 -27.08
N ARG A 533 -16.61 6.16 -26.86
CA ARG A 533 -17.86 6.27 -27.62
C ARG A 533 -18.96 6.84 -26.75
N ASP A 534 -19.85 7.63 -27.35
CA ASP A 534 -21.06 8.08 -26.69
C ASP A 534 -22.17 7.00 -26.67
N ALA A 535 -23.32 7.30 -26.10
CA ALA A 535 -24.44 6.36 -26.03
C ALA A 535 -25.02 5.95 -27.40
N SER A 536 -24.77 6.71 -28.46
CA SER A 536 -25.15 6.34 -29.84
C SER A 536 -24.14 5.40 -30.54
N GLY A 537 -22.96 5.22 -29.92
CA GLY A 537 -21.85 4.47 -30.46
C GLY A 537 -20.89 5.29 -31.34
N ALA A 538 -21.10 6.61 -31.45
CA ALA A 538 -20.18 7.49 -32.15
C ALA A 538 -18.93 7.79 -31.31
N PHE A 539 -17.77 7.96 -31.96
CA PHE A 539 -16.55 8.37 -31.28
C PHE A 539 -16.66 9.80 -30.77
N VAL A 540 -16.24 10.01 -29.51
CA VAL A 540 -16.33 11.31 -28.83
C VAL A 540 -15.11 12.18 -29.16
N GLY A 541 -15.32 13.50 -29.33
CA GLY A 541 -14.28 14.50 -29.48
C GLY A 541 -13.46 14.35 -30.77
N PRO A 542 -12.37 15.10 -30.91
CA PRO A 542 -11.45 14.99 -32.04
C PRO A 542 -10.62 13.68 -31.97
N ALA A 543 -10.07 13.25 -33.10
CA ALA A 543 -9.21 12.07 -33.20
C ALA A 543 -7.77 12.39 -32.73
N ASP A 544 -7.65 12.88 -31.49
CA ASP A 544 -6.39 13.27 -30.86
C ASP A 544 -6.15 12.39 -29.61
N PRO A 545 -5.19 11.43 -29.64
CA PRO A 545 -4.94 10.51 -28.54
C PRO A 545 -4.29 11.16 -27.31
N ALA A 546 -3.84 12.41 -27.39
CA ALA A 546 -3.27 13.13 -26.26
C ALA A 546 -4.34 13.79 -25.36
N ARG A 547 -5.62 13.63 -25.70
CA ARG A 547 -6.72 14.18 -24.92
C ARG A 547 -7.22 13.18 -23.87
N SER A 548 -7.74 13.71 -22.76
CA SER A 548 -8.22 12.91 -21.64
C SER A 548 -9.72 12.56 -21.68
N GLU A 549 -10.48 13.06 -22.68
CA GLU A 549 -11.92 12.81 -22.74
C GLU A 549 -12.26 11.31 -22.78
N GLY A 550 -12.95 10.85 -21.75
CA GLY A 550 -13.35 9.45 -21.58
C GLY A 550 -12.29 8.52 -21.01
N PHE A 551 -11.18 9.08 -20.50
CA PHE A 551 -10.13 8.34 -19.81
C PHE A 551 -9.97 8.86 -18.38
N HIS A 552 -9.93 7.95 -17.43
CA HIS A 552 -9.72 8.29 -16.02
C HIS A 552 -8.23 8.52 -15.77
N GLU A 553 -7.89 9.73 -15.28
CA GLU A 553 -6.52 10.09 -14.92
C GLU A 553 -5.47 9.74 -15.99
N GLY A 554 -5.81 9.93 -17.25
CA GLY A 554 -4.90 9.60 -18.35
C GLY A 554 -5.42 10.01 -19.72
N THR A 555 -4.73 9.55 -20.74
CA THR A 555 -5.05 9.75 -22.15
C THR A 555 -5.04 8.41 -22.92
N ALA A 556 -5.43 8.42 -24.18
CA ALA A 556 -5.33 7.22 -25.02
C ALA A 556 -3.89 6.72 -25.19
N TRP A 557 -2.87 7.59 -25.10
CA TRP A 557 -1.47 7.17 -25.12
C TRP A 557 -1.12 6.30 -23.91
N GLN A 558 -1.56 6.69 -22.72
CA GLN A 558 -1.27 6.00 -21.46
C GLN A 558 -2.07 4.70 -21.33
N TYR A 559 -3.33 4.73 -21.73
CA TYR A 559 -4.19 3.53 -21.71
C TYR A 559 -3.97 2.55 -22.88
N GLN A 560 -3.19 2.91 -23.92
CA GLN A 560 -2.94 2.07 -25.08
C GLN A 560 -2.44 0.66 -24.71
N TRP A 561 -1.69 0.55 -23.62
CA TRP A 561 -1.02 -0.66 -23.22
C TRP A 561 -1.76 -1.46 -22.14
N LEU A 562 -2.92 -0.96 -21.69
CA LEU A 562 -3.75 -1.63 -20.67
C LEU A 562 -4.65 -2.72 -21.31
N VAL A 563 -4.03 -3.60 -22.08
CA VAL A 563 -4.67 -4.78 -22.70
C VAL A 563 -3.80 -6.03 -22.48
N PRO A 564 -3.37 -6.31 -21.22
CA PRO A 564 -2.46 -7.42 -20.96
C PRO A 564 -3.09 -8.79 -21.23
N GLN A 565 -4.43 -8.90 -21.23
CA GLN A 565 -5.16 -10.14 -21.54
C GLN A 565 -5.08 -10.54 -23.03
N ASP A 566 -4.88 -9.60 -23.95
CA ASP A 566 -4.80 -9.82 -25.39
C ASP A 566 -3.78 -8.87 -26.06
N LEU A 567 -2.61 -8.72 -25.45
CA LEU A 567 -1.59 -7.79 -25.92
C LEU A 567 -1.13 -8.09 -27.35
N ARG A 568 -1.01 -9.39 -27.71
CA ARG A 568 -0.68 -9.80 -29.08
C ARG A 568 -1.78 -9.40 -30.09
N GLY A 569 -3.05 -9.58 -29.73
CA GLY A 569 -4.18 -9.15 -30.56
C GLY A 569 -4.20 -7.64 -30.74
N MET A 570 -3.95 -6.86 -29.70
CA MET A 570 -3.84 -5.41 -29.78
C MET A 570 -2.65 -4.98 -30.66
N VAL A 571 -1.48 -5.58 -30.48
CA VAL A 571 -0.29 -5.32 -31.32
C VAL A 571 -0.57 -5.61 -32.80
N ALA A 572 -1.25 -6.72 -33.11
CA ALA A 572 -1.65 -7.05 -34.48
C ALA A 572 -2.58 -5.99 -35.07
N LEU A 573 -3.57 -5.51 -34.31
CA LEU A 573 -4.54 -4.48 -34.75
C LEU A 573 -3.90 -3.13 -35.07
N ILE A 574 -2.80 -2.75 -34.41
CA ILE A 574 -2.11 -1.48 -34.65
C ILE A 574 -0.98 -1.58 -35.67
N GLY A 575 -0.87 -2.67 -36.40
CA GLY A 575 0.09 -2.87 -37.49
C GLY A 575 1.31 -3.74 -37.16
N GLY A 576 1.22 -4.56 -36.11
CA GLY A 576 2.23 -5.53 -35.70
C GLY A 576 3.36 -4.97 -34.83
N GLU A 577 4.33 -5.83 -34.49
CA GLU A 577 5.40 -5.53 -33.54
C GLU A 577 6.22 -4.28 -33.91
N ARG A 578 6.51 -4.08 -35.20
CA ARG A 578 7.27 -2.89 -35.64
C ARG A 578 6.51 -1.60 -35.38
N ALA A 579 5.21 -1.55 -35.65
CA ALA A 579 4.37 -0.38 -35.39
C ALA A 579 4.22 -0.15 -33.88
N ALA A 580 4.03 -1.22 -33.10
CA ALA A 580 3.98 -1.16 -31.64
C ALA A 580 5.29 -0.64 -31.05
N ASN A 581 6.45 -1.15 -31.48
CA ASN A 581 7.76 -0.68 -31.03
C ASN A 581 8.00 0.80 -31.36
N ASN A 582 7.66 1.26 -32.57
CA ASN A 582 7.78 2.66 -32.96
C ASN A 582 6.90 3.55 -32.06
N ARG A 583 5.70 3.10 -31.71
CA ARG A 583 4.77 3.82 -30.82
C ARG A 583 5.31 3.88 -29.39
N LEU A 584 5.83 2.77 -28.85
CA LEU A 584 6.48 2.70 -27.57
C LEU A 584 7.72 3.60 -27.51
N ASP A 585 8.55 3.59 -28.56
CA ASP A 585 9.75 4.44 -28.65
C ASP A 585 9.39 5.94 -28.62
N SER A 586 8.31 6.33 -29.30
CA SER A 586 7.77 7.69 -29.24
C SER A 586 7.22 8.03 -27.86
N PHE A 587 6.46 7.11 -27.26
CA PHE A 587 5.86 7.24 -25.93
C PHE A 587 6.89 7.45 -24.84
N PHE A 588 7.96 6.63 -24.83
CA PHE A 588 9.06 6.74 -23.89
C PHE A 588 10.12 7.79 -24.26
N ALA A 589 10.00 8.47 -25.41
CA ALA A 589 11.03 9.35 -25.95
C ALA A 589 12.40 8.63 -26.02
N TYR A 590 12.43 7.42 -26.58
CA TYR A 590 13.51 6.45 -26.43
C TYR A 590 14.87 6.95 -26.92
N ASP A 591 14.93 7.76 -27.99
CA ASP A 591 16.17 8.36 -28.47
C ASP A 591 16.80 9.35 -27.47
N ARG A 592 15.96 10.05 -26.69
CA ARG A 592 16.41 10.92 -25.60
C ARG A 592 16.83 10.09 -24.39
N LEU A 593 16.05 9.02 -24.10
CA LEU A 593 16.32 8.09 -23.02
C LEU A 593 17.72 7.46 -23.13
N LEU A 594 18.13 7.04 -24.32
CA LEU A 594 19.47 6.45 -24.55
C LEU A 594 20.62 7.44 -24.30
N LYS A 595 20.37 8.75 -24.48
CA LYS A 595 21.38 9.80 -24.27
C LYS A 595 21.52 10.18 -22.80
N ASP A 596 20.39 10.37 -22.10
CA ASP A 596 20.33 10.74 -20.69
C ASP A 596 19.06 10.17 -20.04
N PRO A 597 19.13 8.94 -19.48
CA PRO A 597 17.98 8.27 -18.88
C PRO A 597 17.34 9.06 -17.74
N ALA A 598 18.14 9.56 -16.81
CA ALA A 598 17.66 10.24 -15.62
C ALA A 598 17.05 11.62 -15.95
N ARG A 599 17.60 12.32 -16.92
CA ARG A 599 17.07 13.60 -17.37
C ARG A 599 15.77 13.40 -18.16
N THR A 600 15.70 12.37 -19.00
CA THR A 600 14.46 12.03 -19.73
C THR A 600 13.33 11.69 -18.76
N ALA A 601 13.60 10.90 -17.75
CA ALA A 601 12.62 10.58 -16.71
C ALA A 601 12.11 11.84 -16.00
N ARG A 602 12.99 12.76 -15.60
CA ARG A 602 12.60 13.96 -14.85
C ARG A 602 11.98 15.08 -15.70
N GLU A 603 12.40 15.25 -16.97
CA GLU A 603 12.00 16.42 -17.77
C GLU A 603 10.99 16.08 -18.88
N VAL A 604 10.83 14.79 -19.22
CA VAL A 604 9.89 14.37 -20.28
C VAL A 604 8.74 13.58 -19.69
N TRP A 605 9.00 12.68 -18.75
CA TRP A 605 7.97 11.83 -18.15
C TRP A 605 7.31 12.51 -16.94
N VAL A 606 8.09 13.21 -16.10
CA VAL A 606 7.62 13.97 -14.93
C VAL A 606 7.78 15.45 -15.22
N ASN A 607 6.85 16.03 -15.96
CA ASN A 607 6.93 17.42 -16.38
C ASN A 607 6.28 18.37 -15.34
N GLY A 608 7.00 18.65 -14.26
CA GLY A 608 6.54 19.54 -13.19
C GLY A 608 5.92 18.78 -12.00
N PRO A 609 5.05 19.44 -11.21
CA PRO A 609 4.28 18.82 -10.14
C PRO A 609 3.43 17.68 -10.66
N TYR A 610 2.97 16.82 -9.75
CA TYR A 610 2.11 15.69 -10.09
C TYR A 610 0.99 16.08 -11.07
N ALA A 611 0.94 15.39 -12.19
CA ALA A 611 -0.08 15.56 -13.21
C ALA A 611 -0.58 14.18 -13.63
N TYR A 612 -1.89 13.94 -13.51
CA TYR A 612 -2.52 12.71 -13.96
C TYR A 612 -2.34 12.49 -15.47
N TYR A 613 -2.24 13.57 -16.23
CA TYR A 613 -2.22 13.55 -17.67
C TYR A 613 -0.86 14.04 -18.19
N ASN A 614 -0.10 13.17 -18.80
CA ASN A 614 1.14 13.53 -19.48
C ASN A 614 0.98 13.49 -21.00
N ALA A 615 -0.13 14.00 -21.50
CA ALA A 615 -0.47 14.14 -22.91
C ALA A 615 -0.13 12.87 -23.75
N ASP A 616 1.03 12.87 -24.45
CA ASP A 616 1.46 11.83 -25.36
C ASP A 616 2.67 11.02 -24.85
N LYS A 617 3.07 11.20 -23.59
CA LYS A 617 4.27 10.56 -23.02
C LYS A 617 3.91 9.64 -21.85
N TYR A 618 4.85 8.75 -21.55
CA TYR A 618 4.82 7.90 -20.37
C TYR A 618 4.67 8.72 -19.11
N ASN A 619 3.79 8.28 -18.22
CA ASN A 619 3.57 8.90 -16.91
C ASN A 619 3.91 7.91 -15.79
N PRO A 620 5.14 7.87 -15.26
CA PRO A 620 5.51 6.99 -14.16
C PRO A 620 4.92 7.42 -12.81
N GLN A 621 4.12 8.48 -12.77
CA GLN A 621 3.51 9.06 -11.56
C GLN A 621 2.12 8.50 -11.31
N ASN A 622 1.54 7.74 -12.26
CA ASN A 622 0.16 7.26 -12.16
C ASN A 622 -0.01 5.80 -12.63
N GLU A 623 -1.01 5.16 -12.14
CA GLU A 623 -1.27 3.71 -12.19
C GLU A 623 -1.48 3.14 -13.59
N PRO A 624 -2.17 3.79 -14.53
CA PRO A 624 -2.42 3.24 -15.87
C PRO A 624 -1.16 2.80 -16.60
N ASP A 625 -0.04 3.47 -16.32
CA ASP A 625 1.22 3.30 -17.02
C ASP A 625 2.21 2.32 -16.38
N LEU A 626 1.95 1.81 -15.17
CA LEU A 626 2.92 0.99 -14.42
C LEU A 626 3.37 -0.27 -15.14
N THR A 627 2.53 -0.83 -16.03
CA THR A 627 2.85 -2.01 -16.83
C THR A 627 3.42 -1.68 -18.21
N ALA A 628 3.26 -0.46 -18.71
CA ALA A 628 3.66 -0.05 -20.05
C ALA A 628 5.13 -0.35 -20.40
N PRO A 629 6.13 -0.13 -19.50
CA PRO A 629 7.53 -0.47 -19.76
C PRO A 629 7.77 -1.93 -20.11
N TYR A 630 6.94 -2.82 -19.61
CA TYR A 630 7.07 -4.28 -19.79
C TYR A 630 6.45 -4.78 -21.09
N THR A 631 5.78 -3.93 -21.87
CA THR A 631 5.21 -4.27 -23.18
C THR A 631 6.28 -4.74 -24.16
N TYR A 632 7.50 -4.20 -24.09
CA TYR A 632 8.62 -4.62 -24.93
C TYR A 632 9.01 -6.11 -24.77
N LEU A 633 8.66 -6.75 -23.63
CA LEU A 633 8.84 -8.20 -23.43
C LEU A 633 8.00 -9.03 -24.42
N SER A 634 6.91 -8.44 -24.93
CA SER A 634 5.96 -9.08 -25.86
C SER A 634 6.14 -8.64 -27.32
N THR A 635 7.09 -7.72 -27.61
CA THR A 635 7.29 -7.16 -28.96
C THR A 635 8.71 -7.40 -29.49
N GLY A 636 9.42 -8.42 -28.95
CA GLY A 636 10.73 -8.87 -29.43
C GLY A 636 11.91 -7.94 -29.10
N GLN A 637 11.71 -6.95 -28.22
CA GLN A 637 12.77 -6.00 -27.83
C GLN A 637 12.95 -5.90 -26.28
N PRO A 638 13.16 -7.02 -25.58
CA PRO A 638 13.13 -7.07 -24.11
C PRO A 638 14.18 -6.17 -23.43
N TRP A 639 15.30 -5.85 -24.10
CA TRP A 639 16.32 -4.94 -23.57
C TRP A 639 15.79 -3.53 -23.34
N LYS A 640 14.78 -3.07 -24.12
CA LYS A 640 14.18 -1.74 -23.96
C LYS A 640 13.37 -1.64 -22.66
N THR A 641 12.76 -2.74 -22.20
CA THR A 641 12.17 -2.81 -20.85
C THR A 641 13.19 -2.41 -19.79
N THR A 642 14.39 -2.98 -19.86
CA THR A 642 15.46 -2.64 -18.90
C THR A 642 15.83 -1.16 -18.96
N ASP A 643 15.96 -0.58 -20.17
CA ASP A 643 16.31 0.84 -20.33
C ASP A 643 15.26 1.76 -19.68
N VAL A 644 13.98 1.50 -19.97
CA VAL A 644 12.85 2.30 -19.43
C VAL A 644 12.73 2.12 -17.92
N VAL A 645 12.74 0.88 -17.42
CA VAL A 645 12.62 0.57 -15.99
C VAL A 645 13.76 1.20 -15.19
N HIS A 646 15.01 1.03 -15.65
CA HIS A 646 16.17 1.61 -14.95
C HIS A 646 16.14 3.15 -14.95
N ALA A 647 15.64 3.77 -16.01
CA ALA A 647 15.44 5.22 -16.04
C ALA A 647 14.34 5.66 -15.05
N ALA A 648 13.19 4.98 -15.03
CA ALA A 648 12.10 5.30 -14.09
C ALA A 648 12.52 5.13 -12.63
N LEU A 649 13.35 4.11 -12.30
CA LEU A 649 13.91 3.93 -10.96
C LEU A 649 14.78 5.10 -10.49
N THR A 650 15.31 5.94 -11.39
CA THR A 650 16.06 7.16 -11.01
C THR A 650 15.18 8.27 -10.42
N LEU A 651 13.86 8.15 -10.54
CA LEU A 651 12.90 9.07 -9.92
C LEU A 651 12.75 8.83 -8.42
N TYR A 652 13.10 7.64 -7.94
CA TYR A 652 13.09 7.31 -6.52
C TYR A 652 14.40 7.79 -5.88
N THR A 653 14.30 8.77 -4.97
CA THR A 653 15.45 9.36 -4.27
C THR A 653 15.30 9.23 -2.76
N ASP A 654 16.34 9.53 -2.00
CA ASP A 654 16.38 9.36 -0.55
C ASP A 654 15.92 10.59 0.25
N GLY A 655 15.46 11.63 -0.44
CA GLY A 655 14.91 12.87 0.16
C GLY A 655 13.38 12.87 0.30
N PRO A 656 12.81 13.92 0.91
CA PRO A 656 11.35 14.04 1.09
C PRO A 656 10.52 14.04 -0.20
N THR A 657 11.12 14.41 -1.34
CA THR A 657 10.50 14.36 -2.68
C THR A 657 10.73 13.05 -3.42
N GLY A 658 11.18 12.00 -2.73
CA GLY A 658 11.73 10.80 -3.34
C GLY A 658 10.72 9.74 -3.78
N VAL A 659 9.43 10.04 -3.81
CA VAL A 659 8.38 9.26 -4.50
C VAL A 659 7.82 10.12 -5.62
N THR A 660 7.57 9.54 -6.77
CA THR A 660 6.95 10.21 -7.91
C THR A 660 5.46 9.85 -7.99
N GLY A 661 4.58 10.85 -7.98
CA GLY A 661 3.13 10.66 -7.82
C GLY A 661 2.72 10.25 -6.40
N ASN A 662 1.46 9.93 -6.21
CA ASN A 662 0.95 9.41 -4.94
C ASN A 662 1.51 8.00 -4.69
N ASP A 663 1.81 7.65 -3.43
CA ASP A 663 2.30 6.28 -3.11
C ASP A 663 1.17 5.21 -3.17
N ASP A 664 -0.09 5.66 -3.13
CA ASP A 664 -1.34 4.90 -3.25
C ASP A 664 -1.33 3.57 -2.52
N LEU A 665 -1.31 3.70 -1.18
CA LEU A 665 -1.23 2.59 -0.22
C LEU A 665 -0.06 1.62 -0.49
N GLY A 666 1.03 2.15 -1.08
CA GLY A 666 2.24 1.39 -1.36
C GLY A 666 2.30 0.78 -2.76
N THR A 667 1.42 1.18 -3.70
CA THR A 667 1.44 0.72 -5.10
C THR A 667 2.72 1.16 -5.80
N MET A 668 3.07 2.45 -5.74
CA MET A 668 4.29 2.98 -6.35
C MET A 668 5.54 2.43 -5.67
N SER A 669 5.49 2.26 -4.37
CA SER A 669 6.56 1.62 -3.59
C SER A 669 6.77 0.15 -4.00
N ALA A 670 5.70 -0.62 -4.18
CA ALA A 670 5.78 -2.00 -4.63
C ALA A 670 6.29 -2.11 -6.08
N TRP A 671 5.94 -1.15 -6.96
CA TRP A 671 6.52 -1.05 -8.30
C TRP A 671 8.04 -0.90 -8.24
N ASN A 672 8.56 0.00 -7.38
CA ASN A 672 10.00 0.15 -7.17
C ASN A 672 10.65 -1.15 -6.69
N VAL A 673 10.05 -1.83 -5.71
CA VAL A 673 10.60 -3.08 -5.16
C VAL A 673 10.66 -4.17 -6.23
N LEU A 674 9.53 -4.46 -6.90
CA LEU A 674 9.44 -5.52 -7.91
C LEU A 674 10.34 -5.25 -9.12
N SER A 675 10.35 -4.01 -9.62
CA SER A 675 11.22 -3.59 -10.72
C SER A 675 12.71 -3.70 -10.35
N SER A 676 13.08 -3.35 -9.11
CA SER A 676 14.44 -3.42 -8.62
C SER A 676 14.98 -4.84 -8.46
N ILE A 677 14.11 -5.80 -8.11
CA ILE A 677 14.52 -7.21 -7.96
C ILE A 677 14.46 -8.00 -9.27
N GLY A 678 13.93 -7.40 -10.35
CA GLY A 678 13.95 -7.96 -11.70
C GLY A 678 12.83 -8.97 -12.01
N ILE A 679 11.78 -9.02 -11.20
CA ILE A 679 10.55 -9.77 -11.49
C ILE A 679 9.35 -8.84 -11.33
N PHE A 680 8.45 -8.84 -12.32
CA PHE A 680 7.31 -7.92 -12.34
C PHE A 680 6.03 -8.60 -12.84
N PRO A 681 4.85 -8.35 -12.24
CA PRO A 681 3.59 -8.93 -12.68
C PRO A 681 3.09 -8.23 -13.97
N VAL A 682 3.57 -8.68 -15.12
CA VAL A 682 3.26 -8.05 -16.42
C VAL A 682 1.81 -8.20 -16.86
N GLN A 683 1.09 -9.09 -16.22
CA GLN A 683 -0.32 -9.37 -16.46
C GLN A 683 -1.02 -9.52 -15.10
N PRO A 684 -1.44 -8.40 -14.47
CA PRO A 684 -2.14 -8.44 -13.18
C PRO A 684 -3.32 -9.41 -13.19
N GLY A 685 -3.50 -10.20 -12.13
CA GLY A 685 -4.51 -11.25 -12.05
C GLY A 685 -4.19 -12.52 -12.83
N TYR A 686 -3.00 -12.61 -13.41
CA TYR A 686 -2.48 -13.74 -14.16
C TYR A 686 -1.23 -14.35 -13.52
N PRO A 687 -0.98 -15.63 -13.74
CA PRO A 687 0.19 -16.28 -13.16
C PRO A 687 1.48 -16.01 -13.95
N THR A 688 1.70 -14.78 -14.43
CA THR A 688 2.84 -14.43 -15.29
C THR A 688 3.68 -13.30 -14.70
N TRP A 689 4.97 -13.56 -14.51
CA TRP A 689 5.97 -12.62 -13.99
C TRP A 689 7.02 -12.36 -15.08
N GLY A 690 7.11 -11.14 -15.57
CA GLY A 690 8.13 -10.71 -16.53
C GLY A 690 9.49 -10.59 -15.87
N LEU A 691 10.53 -10.87 -16.64
CA LEU A 691 11.92 -10.82 -16.23
C LEU A 691 12.60 -9.57 -16.82
N THR A 692 13.25 -8.81 -15.97
CA THR A 692 14.12 -7.70 -16.36
C THR A 692 15.40 -7.72 -15.52
N THR A 693 16.39 -6.91 -15.86
CA THR A 693 17.66 -6.92 -15.13
C THR A 693 17.50 -6.38 -13.72
N PRO A 694 17.84 -7.15 -12.67
CA PRO A 694 17.90 -6.64 -11.30
C PRO A 694 18.91 -5.49 -11.19
N VAL A 695 18.63 -4.51 -10.30
CA VAL A 695 19.59 -3.42 -10.01
C VAL A 695 20.59 -3.76 -8.91
N PHE A 696 20.46 -4.94 -8.31
CA PHE A 696 21.34 -5.48 -7.28
C PHE A 696 22.12 -6.71 -7.80
N ASP A 697 23.35 -6.89 -7.34
CA ASP A 697 24.15 -8.09 -7.68
C ASP A 697 23.50 -9.38 -7.18
N ARG A 698 22.78 -9.29 -6.06
CA ARG A 698 22.07 -10.42 -5.44
C ARG A 698 20.88 -9.95 -4.62
N VAL A 699 19.77 -10.69 -4.74
CA VAL A 699 18.56 -10.56 -3.94
C VAL A 699 18.23 -11.94 -3.36
N ASP A 700 18.12 -12.04 -2.04
CA ASP A 700 17.68 -13.23 -1.34
C ASP A 700 16.27 -12.98 -0.77
N LEU A 701 15.28 -13.72 -1.25
CA LEU A 701 13.92 -13.71 -0.74
C LEU A 701 13.72 -14.87 0.24
N VAL A 702 13.18 -14.55 1.43
CA VAL A 702 12.72 -15.55 2.41
C VAL A 702 11.20 -15.66 2.26
N LEU A 703 10.73 -16.83 1.84
CA LEU A 703 9.34 -17.08 1.47
C LEU A 703 8.68 -18.07 2.43
N ASP A 704 7.36 -17.92 2.66
CA ASP A 704 6.61 -18.85 3.51
C ASP A 704 6.50 -20.24 2.84
N ARG A 705 7.00 -21.28 3.52
CA ARG A 705 7.03 -22.66 3.02
C ARG A 705 5.65 -23.27 2.75
N ALA A 706 4.59 -22.74 3.36
CA ALA A 706 3.24 -23.22 3.10
C ALA A 706 2.77 -22.88 1.66
N TYR A 707 3.30 -21.80 1.08
CA TYR A 707 2.97 -21.34 -0.25
C TYR A 707 4.12 -21.53 -1.24
N TYR A 708 5.34 -21.47 -0.78
CA TYR A 708 6.60 -21.60 -1.55
C TYR A 708 7.46 -22.70 -0.92
N PRO A 709 7.33 -23.96 -1.35
CA PRO A 709 7.90 -25.12 -0.66
C PRO A 709 9.42 -25.07 -0.41
N ARG A 710 10.18 -24.38 -1.27
CA ARG A 710 11.62 -24.19 -1.06
C ARG A 710 11.95 -23.22 0.07
N GLY A 711 11.00 -22.35 0.44
CA GLY A 711 11.17 -21.36 1.52
C GLY A 711 12.08 -20.18 1.17
N GLY A 712 12.52 -20.07 -0.08
CA GLY A 712 13.32 -18.94 -0.54
C GLY A 712 13.64 -18.99 -2.02
N LEU A 713 13.99 -17.82 -2.56
CA LEU A 713 14.45 -17.61 -3.94
C LEU A 713 15.67 -16.69 -3.91
N THR A 714 16.76 -17.11 -4.53
CA THR A 714 17.92 -16.26 -4.78
C THR A 714 17.93 -15.78 -6.23
N ILE A 715 17.98 -14.47 -6.42
CA ILE A 715 18.12 -13.81 -7.72
C ILE A 715 19.54 -13.22 -7.78
N THR A 716 20.30 -13.51 -8.84
CA THR A 716 21.66 -12.98 -9.01
C THR A 716 21.84 -12.32 -10.36
N ALA A 717 22.53 -11.18 -10.35
CA ALA A 717 22.96 -10.44 -11.55
C ALA A 717 24.35 -9.81 -11.29
N PRO A 718 25.42 -10.61 -11.15
CA PRO A 718 26.74 -10.13 -10.74
C PRO A 718 27.29 -9.07 -11.70
N GLY A 719 27.74 -7.93 -11.16
CA GLY A 719 28.30 -6.81 -11.92
C GLY A 719 27.24 -5.98 -12.64
N THR A 720 25.97 -6.11 -12.27
CA THR A 720 24.90 -5.23 -12.78
C THR A 720 25.20 -3.77 -12.44
N SER A 721 24.99 -2.88 -13.41
CA SER A 721 25.19 -1.43 -13.25
C SER A 721 24.48 -0.70 -14.40
N HIS A 722 24.45 0.64 -14.35
CA HIS A 722 23.90 1.44 -15.46
C HIS A 722 24.63 1.23 -16.81
N THR A 723 25.88 0.75 -16.82
CA THR A 723 26.66 0.44 -18.04
C THR A 723 26.64 -1.06 -18.38
N ARG A 724 26.22 -1.92 -17.47
CA ARG A 724 26.15 -3.38 -17.67
C ARG A 724 24.77 -3.86 -17.23
N ARG A 725 23.74 -3.50 -17.98
CA ARG A 725 22.34 -3.75 -17.62
C ARG A 725 21.58 -4.68 -18.57
N TYR A 726 22.18 -5.08 -19.69
CA TYR A 726 21.49 -5.90 -20.67
C TYR A 726 21.66 -7.38 -20.41
N ILE A 727 20.56 -8.12 -20.33
CA ILE A 727 20.55 -9.57 -20.17
C ILE A 727 21.27 -10.21 -21.36
N GLN A 728 22.28 -11.04 -21.09
CA GLN A 728 22.97 -11.89 -22.09
C GLN A 728 22.45 -13.32 -22.06
N GLY A 729 21.87 -13.74 -20.95
CA GLY A 729 21.24 -15.03 -20.75
C GLY A 729 20.67 -15.13 -19.34
N VAL A 730 19.70 -16.00 -19.16
CA VAL A 730 19.08 -16.32 -17.88
C VAL A 730 19.21 -17.81 -17.61
N ARG A 731 19.41 -18.19 -16.35
CA ARG A 731 19.32 -19.56 -15.88
C ARG A 731 18.27 -19.69 -14.79
N VAL A 732 17.42 -20.68 -14.92
CA VAL A 732 16.43 -21.09 -13.92
C VAL A 732 16.92 -22.40 -13.30
N GLN A 733 17.28 -22.39 -12.03
CA GLN A 733 17.88 -23.55 -11.34
C GLN A 733 19.07 -24.14 -12.09
N GLY A 734 19.94 -23.29 -12.62
CA GLY A 734 21.14 -23.69 -13.38
C GLY A 734 20.90 -24.06 -14.86
N THR A 735 19.64 -24.21 -15.31
CA THR A 735 19.30 -24.53 -16.70
C THR A 735 19.06 -23.24 -17.51
N ALA A 736 19.61 -23.17 -18.74
CA ALA A 736 19.38 -22.04 -19.64
C ALA A 736 17.88 -21.81 -19.90
N TYR A 737 17.48 -20.54 -19.93
CA TYR A 737 16.08 -20.13 -20.00
C TYR A 737 15.93 -18.93 -20.93
N GLU A 738 15.17 -19.10 -22.02
CA GLU A 738 15.04 -18.12 -23.09
C GLU A 738 13.76 -17.29 -23.03
N HIS A 739 12.82 -17.62 -22.14
CA HIS A 739 11.57 -16.86 -22.02
C HIS A 739 11.79 -15.58 -21.21
N THR A 740 11.09 -14.52 -21.61
CA THR A 740 11.10 -13.21 -20.93
C THR A 740 10.21 -13.18 -19.67
N TYR A 741 9.66 -14.31 -19.27
CA TYR A 741 8.75 -14.44 -18.13
C TYR A 741 8.91 -15.79 -17.42
N VAL A 742 8.44 -15.87 -16.19
CA VAL A 742 8.19 -17.12 -15.46
C VAL A 742 6.74 -17.18 -15.03
N THR A 743 6.18 -18.40 -14.93
CA THR A 743 4.84 -18.57 -14.35
C THR A 743 4.90 -18.59 -12.82
N THR A 744 3.77 -18.31 -12.16
CA THR A 744 3.65 -18.45 -10.70
C THR A 744 4.00 -19.87 -10.22
N ASP A 745 3.59 -20.91 -10.96
CA ASP A 745 3.93 -22.30 -10.62
C ASP A 745 5.44 -22.56 -10.72
N THR A 746 6.10 -21.96 -11.71
CA THR A 746 7.55 -22.00 -11.82
C THR A 746 8.15 -21.25 -10.63
N LEU A 747 7.74 -19.99 -10.38
CA LEU A 747 8.25 -19.15 -9.29
C LEU A 747 8.15 -19.84 -7.92
N ARG A 748 7.04 -20.53 -7.63
CA ARG A 748 6.88 -21.30 -6.39
C ARG A 748 7.89 -22.41 -6.17
N ARG A 749 8.42 -22.97 -7.26
CA ARG A 749 9.37 -24.10 -7.24
C ARG A 749 10.82 -23.66 -7.43
N LEU A 750 11.04 -22.37 -7.76
CA LEU A 750 12.39 -21.85 -7.94
C LEU A 750 13.15 -21.78 -6.62
N GLY A 751 14.45 -22.11 -6.70
CA GLY A 751 15.44 -21.82 -5.67
C GLY A 751 16.45 -20.77 -6.12
N SER A 752 16.72 -20.69 -7.45
CA SER A 752 17.59 -19.69 -8.05
C SER A 752 17.11 -19.19 -9.40
N LEU A 753 17.39 -17.91 -9.66
CA LEU A 753 17.23 -17.21 -10.93
C LEU A 753 18.53 -16.42 -11.16
N GLU A 754 19.23 -16.72 -12.23
CA GLU A 754 20.58 -16.22 -12.46
C GLU A 754 20.62 -15.44 -13.79
N PHE A 755 20.99 -14.17 -13.71
CA PHE A 755 21.15 -13.29 -14.87
C PHE A 755 22.63 -13.09 -15.20
N THR A 756 23.00 -13.33 -16.45
CA THR A 756 24.27 -12.87 -17.00
C THR A 756 24.03 -11.53 -17.68
N VAL A 757 24.80 -10.50 -17.30
CA VAL A 757 24.59 -9.12 -17.77
C VAL A 757 25.76 -8.60 -18.57
N GLY A 758 25.49 -7.78 -19.60
CA GLY A 758 26.48 -7.17 -20.48
C GLY A 758 26.22 -5.69 -20.77
N ALA A 759 27.14 -5.07 -21.52
CA ALA A 759 27.10 -3.64 -21.84
C ALA A 759 26.26 -3.32 -23.09
N ARG A 760 25.84 -4.34 -23.84
CA ARG A 760 25.06 -4.18 -25.07
C ARG A 760 23.88 -5.15 -25.09
N PRO A 761 22.77 -4.82 -25.75
CA PRO A 761 21.68 -5.77 -26.02
C PRO A 761 22.18 -7.09 -26.63
N SER A 762 21.48 -8.17 -26.34
CA SER A 762 21.74 -9.52 -26.87
C SER A 762 20.52 -10.06 -27.61
N GLY A 763 20.61 -11.28 -28.13
CA GLY A 763 19.48 -12.01 -28.72
C GLY A 763 18.55 -12.69 -27.70
N TRP A 764 18.85 -12.61 -26.40
CA TRP A 764 18.00 -13.24 -25.38
C TRP A 764 16.57 -12.68 -25.40
N GLY A 765 15.60 -13.57 -25.39
CA GLY A 765 14.18 -13.22 -25.29
C GLY A 765 13.58 -12.54 -26.53
N THR A 766 14.30 -12.51 -27.69
CA THR A 766 13.80 -11.86 -28.92
C THR A 766 12.91 -12.76 -29.75
N ALA A 767 12.95 -14.07 -29.56
CA ALA A 767 12.13 -15.01 -30.29
C ALA A 767 10.64 -14.87 -29.92
N PRO A 768 9.70 -15.01 -30.86
CA PRO A 768 8.26 -14.84 -30.57
C PRO A 768 7.70 -15.76 -29.48
N GLU A 769 8.26 -16.98 -29.35
CA GLU A 769 7.92 -17.95 -28.32
C GLU A 769 8.46 -17.59 -26.94
N ALA A 770 9.44 -16.69 -26.86
CA ALA A 770 10.00 -16.21 -25.61
C ALA A 770 9.07 -15.22 -24.88
N ALA A 771 8.15 -14.59 -25.59
CA ALA A 771 7.22 -13.59 -25.08
C ALA A 771 6.18 -14.20 -24.12
N PRO A 772 5.65 -13.42 -23.14
CA PRO A 772 4.54 -13.84 -22.31
C PRO A 772 3.36 -14.36 -23.14
N PRO A 773 2.66 -15.44 -22.71
CA PRO A 773 1.58 -16.05 -23.49
C PRO A 773 0.38 -15.11 -23.60
N ALA A 774 -0.37 -15.22 -24.70
CA ALA A 774 -1.70 -14.65 -24.78
C ALA A 774 -2.63 -15.40 -23.81
N LEU A 775 -3.47 -14.65 -23.11
CA LEU A 775 -4.26 -15.20 -22.01
C LEU A 775 -5.61 -15.74 -22.47
N VAL A 776 -6.13 -15.16 -23.52
CA VAL A 776 -7.34 -15.65 -24.20
C VAL A 776 -6.88 -16.28 -25.50
N ALA A 777 -6.96 -17.62 -25.56
CA ALA A 777 -6.63 -18.34 -26.79
C ALA A 777 -7.38 -17.73 -27.98
N GLU A 778 -6.67 -17.49 -29.09
CA GLU A 778 -7.34 -17.23 -30.36
C GLU A 778 -8.25 -18.43 -30.64
N GLN A 779 -9.57 -18.19 -30.71
CA GLN A 779 -10.42 -19.18 -31.33
C GLN A 779 -9.89 -19.29 -32.75
N SER A 780 -9.28 -20.44 -33.07
CA SER A 780 -8.97 -20.78 -34.45
C SER A 780 -10.25 -20.57 -35.23
N ALA A 781 -10.27 -19.52 -36.06
CA ALA A 781 -11.33 -19.33 -37.03
C ALA A 781 -11.41 -20.63 -37.80
N GLY A 782 -12.43 -21.44 -37.56
CA GLY A 782 -12.69 -22.64 -38.31
C GLY A 782 -12.76 -22.23 -39.78
N LYS A 783 -11.85 -22.80 -40.56
CA LYS A 783 -11.86 -22.73 -42.02
C LYS A 783 -13.14 -23.32 -42.55
#